data_0fcb98336813a628faa73bbc0671a910
#
_entry.id   0fcb98336813a628faa73bbc0671a910
#
_cell.length_a   1.000
_cell.length_b   1.000
_cell.length_c   1.000
_cell.angle_alpha   90.00
_cell.angle_beta   90.00
_cell.angle_gamma   90.00
#
_symmetry.space_group_name_H-M   'P 1'
#
loop_
_entity.id
_entity.type
_entity.pdbx_description
1 polymer ?
#
loop_
_entity_poly.entity_id
_entity_poly.type
_entity_poly.pdbx_seq_one_letter_code
_entity_poly.pdbx_strand_id
1 'polypeptide(L)'
;MKQNYEKDIDYIINYKKSVKNRLDYIEKNKKNIIKENNISKEDLSNKYNSLLWKKRNNSQISYDKLLNMYKYSNSIHEYMYYGDYYNLEESSIKLSSGKVEVNFIAEATLSLELHIVGYKNEEKVFHKVVLPNIKEILKIEEGIMVRVGIRVKGKGYFKVEKITIGDKYLWVNSNFLNGNIVDKIGEIDANEKETNDIFKENSKFKLNDKLNFVVSDFQNKQFEYVKYLEKNIDLECEKYINVSLKAFKSEDVDLSAVFLMKSGKEIVNVVEVTYDSPGIIKLGKNISILEVYIKVRGTGYIKNVNLDMEEVFYNPDKSINLNLDEKLFFNNFKKEIKLSGRDKLFGTVNIIDGNKRYISYVEKNNNFSILPKTKIIDIDDSKIYRFISNLKSDEYLQVAIMLIFYSNNEKLQVIQLRNNMEEIIVPPKGANRIRIALRISGSGEFTLDGIVINEYKKINTLNNVEWIDKFDLNKLGVSKKINIGELKMAVIMDEFTTACYEDECTLIKLTPSSWKEQLIEENPDLLFVESAWKGNGGVWFKKIGDYGEENNREINEIVKWCKLNNIPTIFWNKEDPVHFDRFINTAKNFDYIFTTDINSVPNYKAITGEDNAYALPFAAQPKKHNPIKLESERLNKACFAGSYYKLHEERRIDMERVLDEVAEYGLDIYDRNYEAVKKGLMPNHTFPERFSNNIKGNLKYYEIDKAYKGYKLIVNVNTVKYSPTMFSRRVFEGLACGTPVISSYSEGVESMFKDIVYITKEEGDLKNIIPKLLNDEDYYNRVSKIGMREVFNKHTYTDRLAYILDKIGIRYEKRANTVTLLAIAKSDEEYEKILKIYNNQNYENKRLVILIDKFDGYIRRFKKYNTKDITTFILSYMHNYNNIMEIVKSDYVAFINTNDYYGENYISDLVMCTKYTDADVIGKGCYYLMENNQVKMINKNKDYEFVYEMNSTACICKTEIFKFENILDVLKSYMEIDFSKYTRRGIRLYSSDYLNYIKNYSDSNVGRKLKETIEL
;
A
#
# COMPACT_ATOMS: atom_id res chain seq x y z
N MET A 1 14.27 -20.51 0.76
CA MET A 1 14.70 -19.68 1.90
C MET A 1 16.19 -19.38 1.91
N LYS A 2 17.11 -20.35 1.84
CA LYS A 2 18.56 -20.06 1.76
C LYS A 2 18.94 -19.13 0.59
N GLN A 3 18.37 -19.33 -0.59
CA GLN A 3 18.63 -18.47 -1.78
C GLN A 3 18.13 -17.03 -1.67
N ASN A 4 17.06 -16.78 -0.90
CA ASN A 4 16.58 -15.41 -0.68
C ASN A 4 17.44 -14.66 0.34
N TYR A 5 17.98 -15.35 1.34
CA TYR A 5 18.92 -14.75 2.30
C TYR A 5 20.25 -14.34 1.62
N GLU A 6 20.75 -15.13 0.69
CA GLU A 6 21.98 -14.80 -0.06
C GLU A 6 21.78 -13.58 -0.97
N LYS A 7 20.62 -13.45 -1.62
CA LYS A 7 20.28 -12.27 -2.45
C LYS A 7 20.15 -10.97 -1.64
N ASP A 8 19.61 -11.06 -0.42
CA ASP A 8 19.45 -9.90 0.45
C ASP A 8 20.78 -9.37 0.99
N ILE A 9 21.79 -10.20 1.00
CA ILE A 9 23.14 -9.90 1.55
C ILE A 9 24.03 -9.29 0.50
N ASP A 10 23.95 -9.73 -0.76
CA ASP A 10 24.62 -9.06 -1.88
C ASP A 10 24.14 -7.60 -2.04
N TYR A 11 22.94 -7.30 -1.51
CA TYR A 11 22.44 -5.93 -1.40
C TYR A 11 23.19 -5.11 -0.33
N ILE A 12 23.68 -5.72 0.74
CA ILE A 12 24.52 -5.07 1.77
C ILE A 12 25.93 -4.74 1.23
N ILE A 13 26.37 -5.36 0.16
CA ILE A 13 27.79 -5.40 -0.31
C ILE A 13 28.23 -4.18 -1.16
N ASN A 14 27.35 -3.40 -1.73
CA ASN A 14 27.73 -2.43 -2.77
C ASN A 14 27.71 -0.96 -2.38
N TYR A 15 28.01 -0.59 -1.14
CA TYR A 15 27.84 0.77 -0.64
C TYR A 15 29.16 1.36 -0.08
N LYS A 16 29.99 1.92 -0.94
CA LYS A 16 31.32 2.42 -0.61
C LYS A 16 31.52 3.91 -0.91
N LYS A 17 31.78 4.84 -0.22
CA LYS A 17 32.38 6.18 -0.43
C LYS A 17 31.84 7.34 0.42
N SER A 18 30.63 7.29 0.98
CA SER A 18 30.04 8.45 1.63
C SER A 18 30.32 8.60 3.12
N VAL A 19 30.69 7.53 3.81
CA VAL A 19 30.98 7.61 5.28
C VAL A 19 32.29 8.34 5.55
N LYS A 20 33.35 8.08 4.78
CA LYS A 20 34.66 8.74 4.97
C LYS A 20 34.56 10.24 4.68
N ASN A 21 33.95 10.61 3.55
CA ASN A 21 33.75 12.02 3.21
C ASN A 21 32.85 12.75 4.21
N ARG A 22 31.91 12.05 4.86
CA ARG A 22 31.06 12.61 5.91
C ARG A 22 31.72 12.65 7.28
N LEU A 23 32.51 11.64 7.63
CA LEU A 23 33.35 11.69 8.84
C LEU A 23 34.39 12.80 8.72
N ASP A 24 35.02 12.93 7.55
CA ASP A 24 36.00 14.02 7.28
C ASP A 24 35.28 15.40 7.28
N TYR A 25 34.05 15.49 6.80
CA TYR A 25 33.22 16.70 6.89
C TYR A 25 32.84 17.03 8.33
N ILE A 26 32.44 16.02 9.12
CA ILE A 26 32.13 16.15 10.55
C ILE A 26 33.41 16.53 11.34
N GLU A 27 34.55 15.96 11.02
CA GLU A 27 35.83 16.33 11.64
C GLU A 27 36.30 17.73 11.31
N LYS A 28 36.02 18.21 10.11
CA LYS A 28 36.44 19.55 9.65
C LYS A 28 35.62 20.69 10.28
N ASN A 29 34.38 20.41 10.69
CA ASN A 29 33.40 21.45 11.10
C ASN A 29 33.06 21.43 12.60
N LYS A 30 33.98 21.05 13.46
CA LYS A 30 33.83 20.75 14.91
C LYS A 30 33.39 21.88 15.86
N LYS A 31 33.43 23.14 15.47
CA LYS A 31 33.43 24.24 16.49
C LYS A 31 32.11 25.04 16.64
N ASN A 32 31.14 24.95 15.76
CA ASN A 32 30.04 25.93 15.71
C ASN A 32 28.68 25.50 16.27
N ILE A 33 28.46 24.24 16.63
CA ILE A 33 27.12 23.72 16.90
C ILE A 33 26.70 23.68 18.38
N ILE A 34 27.66 23.78 19.31
CA ILE A 34 27.35 23.60 20.75
C ILE A 34 26.82 24.87 21.43
N LYS A 35 26.86 25.99 20.77
CA LYS A 35 26.64 27.28 21.45
C LYS A 35 25.20 27.78 21.51
N GLU A 36 24.23 27.22 20.78
CA GLU A 36 22.95 27.91 20.58
C GLU A 36 21.65 27.14 20.81
N ASN A 37 21.62 25.86 21.20
CA ASN A 37 20.30 25.23 21.41
C ASN A 37 20.29 24.20 22.55
N ASN A 38 19.24 24.22 23.36
CA ASN A 38 18.83 23.20 24.34
C ASN A 38 18.41 21.88 23.66
N ILE A 39 19.32 21.24 22.92
CA ILE A 39 19.06 19.94 22.29
C ILE A 39 19.33 18.85 23.34
N SER A 40 18.40 17.93 23.54
CA SER A 40 18.58 16.82 24.47
C SER A 40 19.71 15.88 24.01
N LYS A 41 20.38 15.19 24.96
CA LYS A 41 21.38 14.17 24.62
C LYS A 41 20.80 13.06 23.72
N GLU A 42 19.51 12.83 23.83
CA GLU A 42 18.79 11.80 23.05
C GLU A 42 18.57 12.25 21.59
N ASP A 43 18.24 13.51 21.36
CA ASP A 43 18.19 14.08 20.02
C ASP A 43 19.55 14.07 19.32
N LEU A 44 20.60 14.38 20.08
CA LEU A 44 21.97 14.31 19.58
C LEU A 44 22.35 12.88 19.18
N SER A 45 21.99 11.89 19.99
CA SER A 45 22.27 10.48 19.66
C SER A 45 21.52 10.01 18.43
N ASN A 46 20.27 10.37 18.28
CA ASN A 46 19.46 10.04 17.12
C ASN A 46 19.97 10.72 15.84
N LYS A 47 20.38 11.99 15.95
CA LYS A 47 21.00 12.72 14.84
C LYS A 47 22.32 12.09 14.43
N TYR A 48 23.16 11.70 15.38
CA TYR A 48 24.41 10.99 15.11
C TYR A 48 24.18 9.63 14.45
N ASN A 49 23.27 8.83 14.97
CA ASN A 49 22.94 7.54 14.40
C ASN A 49 22.36 7.65 12.98
N SER A 50 21.55 8.69 12.70
CA SER A 50 21.02 8.94 11.35
C SER A 50 22.11 9.32 10.33
N LEU A 51 23.24 9.85 10.78
CA LEU A 51 24.41 10.11 9.93
C LEU A 51 25.20 8.84 9.60
N LEU A 52 25.30 7.93 10.56
CA LEU A 52 26.04 6.68 10.41
C LEU A 52 25.23 5.58 9.74
N TRP A 53 23.94 5.52 10.02
CA TRP A 53 23.05 4.49 9.49
C TRP A 53 22.20 5.04 8.34
N LYS A 54 22.33 4.43 7.18
CA LYS A 54 21.66 4.86 5.95
C LYS A 54 20.50 3.95 5.63
N LYS A 55 19.41 4.55 5.21
CA LYS A 55 18.22 3.91 4.65
C LYS A 55 18.00 4.41 3.22
N ARG A 56 17.24 3.70 2.40
CA ARG A 56 16.86 4.18 1.07
C ARG A 56 16.07 5.48 1.17
N ASN A 57 16.15 6.35 0.16
CA ASN A 57 15.45 7.64 0.18
C ASN A 57 13.92 7.50 0.16
N ASN A 58 13.39 6.44 -0.48
CA ASN A 58 11.98 6.10 -0.42
C ASN A 58 11.71 5.03 0.65
N SER A 59 12.62 4.93 1.62
CA SER A 59 12.47 4.04 2.75
C SER A 59 11.19 4.38 3.51
N GLN A 60 10.39 3.37 3.77
CA GLN A 60 9.24 3.47 4.66
C GLN A 60 9.64 3.40 6.15
N ILE A 61 10.93 3.26 6.42
CA ILE A 61 11.47 3.40 7.77
C ILE A 61 11.52 4.90 8.09
N SER A 62 10.69 5.35 9.00
CA SER A 62 10.63 6.74 9.50
C SER A 62 10.90 6.77 10.99
N TYR A 63 11.41 7.90 11.51
CA TYR A 63 11.61 8.09 12.94
C TYR A 63 10.41 8.84 13.52
N ASP A 64 9.78 8.23 14.54
CA ASP A 64 8.68 8.80 15.28
C ASP A 64 9.22 9.40 16.58
N LYS A 65 9.33 10.72 16.64
CA LYS A 65 9.93 11.42 17.78
C LYS A 65 9.11 11.29 19.06
N LEU A 66 7.77 11.16 18.96
CA LEU A 66 6.92 11.01 20.14
C LEU A 66 7.22 9.69 20.86
N LEU A 67 7.34 8.64 20.11
CA LEU A 67 7.64 7.30 20.63
C LEU A 67 9.14 7.10 20.84
N ASN A 68 9.97 8.03 20.32
CA ASN A 68 11.43 7.89 20.24
C ASN A 68 11.83 6.55 19.59
N MET A 69 11.13 6.18 18.50
CA MET A 69 11.28 4.89 17.83
C MET A 69 11.23 5.07 16.32
N TYR A 70 11.87 4.15 15.59
CA TYR A 70 11.67 4.04 14.16
C TYR A 70 10.37 3.30 13.86
N LYS A 71 9.62 3.77 12.87
CA LYS A 71 8.39 3.17 12.36
C LYS A 71 8.62 2.56 11.01
N TYR A 72 8.03 1.39 10.76
CA TYR A 72 7.99 0.74 9.47
C TYR A 72 6.62 0.13 9.21
N SER A 73 6.17 0.12 7.95
CA SER A 73 4.83 -0.35 7.61
C SER A 73 4.79 -1.02 6.24
N ASN A 74 5.52 -2.15 6.09
CA ASN A 74 5.44 -2.95 4.87
C ASN A 74 5.66 -4.44 5.17
N SER A 75 5.04 -5.32 4.38
CA SER A 75 5.26 -6.78 4.42
C SER A 75 6.59 -7.21 3.76
N ILE A 76 7.18 -6.34 2.94
CA ILE A 76 8.50 -6.56 2.33
C ILE A 76 9.55 -6.14 3.33
N HIS A 77 10.71 -6.79 3.37
CA HIS A 77 11.80 -6.36 4.25
C HIS A 77 12.56 -5.17 3.66
N GLU A 78 13.05 -4.34 4.57
CA GLU A 78 13.88 -3.18 4.26
C GLU A 78 15.11 -3.13 5.17
N TYR A 79 16.14 -2.39 4.76
CA TYR A 79 17.42 -2.36 5.49
C TYR A 79 17.85 -0.94 5.83
N MET A 80 18.44 -0.79 7.01
CA MET A 80 19.32 0.32 7.38
C MET A 80 20.74 -0.20 7.43
N TYR A 81 21.68 0.48 6.80
CA TYR A 81 23.08 0.05 6.73
C TYR A 81 24.00 0.98 7.52
N TYR A 82 24.96 0.37 8.20
CA TYR A 82 26.04 1.13 8.79
C TYR A 82 27.01 1.56 7.68
N GLY A 83 27.14 2.86 7.48
CA GLY A 83 27.94 3.42 6.42
C GLY A 83 27.27 3.51 5.05
N ASP A 84 28.08 3.72 4.03
CA ASP A 84 27.61 3.83 2.67
C ASP A 84 27.55 2.46 1.97
N TYR A 85 26.37 1.97 1.68
CA TYR A 85 26.11 0.62 1.15
C TYR A 85 26.88 0.24 -0.11
N TYR A 86 27.16 1.21 -1.01
CA TYR A 86 27.81 0.92 -2.29
C TYR A 86 29.35 0.91 -2.21
N ASN A 87 29.94 1.24 -1.07
CA ASN A 87 31.40 1.33 -0.91
C ASN A 87 31.95 0.31 0.11
N LEU A 88 32.64 -0.76 -0.37
CA LEU A 88 33.18 -1.85 0.48
C LEU A 88 34.19 -1.37 1.51
N GLU A 89 35.08 -0.43 1.20
CA GLU A 89 36.09 0.07 2.10
C GLU A 89 35.53 0.99 3.19
N GLU A 90 34.47 1.76 2.86
CA GLU A 90 33.94 2.76 3.81
C GLU A 90 32.75 2.25 4.66
N SER A 91 32.09 1.19 4.23
CA SER A 91 31.03 0.54 5.00
C SER A 91 31.53 -0.65 5.80
N SER A 92 32.79 -1.01 5.66
CA SER A 92 33.37 -2.15 6.32
C SER A 92 34.10 -1.75 7.62
N ILE A 93 33.90 -2.56 8.65
CA ILE A 93 34.51 -2.40 9.96
C ILE A 93 35.62 -3.41 10.06
N LYS A 94 36.84 -2.94 10.38
CA LYS A 94 37.96 -3.81 10.69
C LYS A 94 37.88 -4.22 12.16
N LEU A 95 37.79 -5.50 12.41
CA LEU A 95 37.76 -6.10 13.76
C LEU A 95 39.09 -6.82 14.07
N SER A 96 39.38 -6.91 15.33
CA SER A 96 40.51 -7.73 15.81
C SER A 96 40.20 -9.21 15.60
N SER A 97 41.23 -10.00 15.21
CA SER A 97 41.04 -11.44 15.08
C SER A 97 40.79 -12.11 16.44
N GLY A 98 39.97 -13.15 16.46
CA GLY A 98 39.63 -13.87 17.68
C GLY A 98 38.14 -13.98 17.94
N LYS A 99 37.75 -14.20 19.17
CA LYS A 99 36.35 -14.21 19.60
C LYS A 99 35.88 -12.79 19.85
N VAL A 100 34.89 -12.35 19.07
CA VAL A 100 34.33 -11.00 19.11
C VAL A 100 32.87 -11.06 19.55
N GLU A 101 32.59 -10.37 20.65
CA GLU A 101 31.22 -10.28 21.18
C GLU A 101 30.37 -9.29 20.37
N VAL A 102 29.14 -9.69 20.04
CA VAL A 102 28.13 -8.84 19.42
C VAL A 102 26.98 -8.60 20.37
N ASN A 103 26.70 -7.35 20.66
CA ASN A 103 25.52 -6.96 21.42
C ASN A 103 24.62 -6.12 20.51
N PHE A 104 23.41 -6.60 20.27
CA PHE A 104 22.35 -5.88 19.60
C PHE A 104 21.18 -5.73 20.56
N ILE A 105 21.08 -4.58 21.21
CA ILE A 105 20.01 -4.26 22.17
C ILE A 105 19.01 -3.35 21.46
N ALA A 106 17.79 -3.83 21.29
CA ALA A 106 16.75 -3.09 20.65
C ALA A 106 15.37 -3.55 21.13
N GLU A 107 14.43 -2.63 21.12
CA GLU A 107 13.01 -2.87 21.29
C GLU A 107 12.34 -2.83 19.92
N ALA A 108 11.54 -3.81 19.59
CA ALA A 108 10.87 -3.81 18.29
C ALA A 108 9.52 -4.52 18.36
N THR A 109 8.54 -3.99 17.65
CA THR A 109 7.19 -4.54 17.48
C THR A 109 6.99 -5.16 16.10
N LEU A 110 8.04 -5.24 15.32
CA LEU A 110 8.13 -5.83 14.00
C LEU A 110 9.32 -6.81 13.95
N SER A 111 9.48 -7.55 12.86
CA SER A 111 10.68 -8.38 12.70
C SER A 111 11.91 -7.47 12.51
N LEU A 112 12.84 -7.56 13.41
CA LEU A 112 14.10 -6.80 13.44
C LEU A 112 15.28 -7.75 13.56
N GLU A 113 16.25 -7.61 12.69
CA GLU A 113 17.44 -8.46 12.66
C GLU A 113 18.68 -7.64 12.35
N LEU A 114 19.79 -7.96 13.01
CA LEU A 114 21.11 -7.42 12.68
C LEU A 114 21.86 -8.42 11.81
N HIS A 115 22.18 -8.02 10.59
CA HIS A 115 22.93 -8.80 9.64
C HIS A 115 24.41 -8.39 9.68
N ILE A 116 25.29 -9.35 9.90
CA ILE A 116 26.74 -9.15 9.95
C ILE A 116 27.39 -10.05 8.89
N VAL A 117 28.09 -9.44 7.95
CA VAL A 117 28.68 -10.15 6.81
C VAL A 117 30.18 -9.90 6.80
N GLY A 118 30.97 -10.96 6.85
CA GLY A 118 32.42 -10.90 6.78
C GLY A 118 32.95 -11.12 5.36
N TYR A 119 33.95 -10.33 5.01
CA TYR A 119 34.64 -10.37 3.71
C TYR A 119 36.15 -10.47 3.90
N LYS A 120 36.78 -11.29 3.04
CA LYS A 120 38.23 -11.38 2.93
C LYS A 120 38.58 -11.28 1.44
N ASN A 121 39.44 -10.32 1.07
CA ASN A 121 39.78 -10.05 -0.34
C ASN A 121 38.55 -9.91 -1.25
N GLU A 122 37.56 -9.15 -0.77
CA GLU A 122 36.24 -8.93 -1.45
C GLU A 122 35.33 -10.15 -1.55
N GLU A 123 35.77 -11.35 -1.18
CA GLU A 123 34.94 -12.54 -1.11
C GLU A 123 34.23 -12.65 0.24
N LYS A 124 32.96 -12.97 0.21
CA LYS A 124 32.13 -13.21 1.38
C LYS A 124 32.54 -14.53 2.05
N VAL A 125 33.01 -14.44 3.29
CA VAL A 125 33.47 -15.61 4.06
C VAL A 125 32.46 -16.09 5.09
N PHE A 126 31.63 -15.20 5.64
CA PHE A 126 30.53 -15.60 6.52
C PHE A 126 29.36 -14.62 6.51
N HIS A 127 28.22 -15.07 7.01
CA HIS A 127 27.04 -14.27 7.28
C HIS A 127 26.40 -14.74 8.58
N LYS A 128 26.22 -13.81 9.48
CA LYS A 128 25.56 -14.04 10.76
C LYS A 128 24.35 -13.11 10.90
N VAL A 129 23.24 -13.65 11.37
CA VAL A 129 22.06 -12.89 11.77
C VAL A 129 21.98 -12.91 13.29
N VAL A 130 21.84 -11.75 13.89
CA VAL A 130 21.72 -11.56 15.33
C VAL A 130 20.35 -10.93 15.62
N LEU A 131 19.60 -11.56 16.49
CA LEU A 131 18.31 -11.03 16.94
C LEU A 131 18.48 -10.01 18.06
N PRO A 132 17.52 -9.07 18.24
CA PRO A 132 17.58 -8.12 19.35
C PRO A 132 17.67 -8.83 20.71
N ASN A 133 18.44 -8.24 21.61
CA ASN A 133 18.62 -8.67 23.00
C ASN A 133 19.21 -10.08 23.17
N ILE A 134 19.86 -10.59 22.13
CA ILE A 134 20.63 -11.83 22.15
C ILE A 134 22.10 -11.49 22.00
N LYS A 135 22.91 -12.00 22.95
CA LYS A 135 24.36 -11.88 22.92
C LYS A 135 24.93 -12.98 22.03
N GLU A 136 25.70 -12.59 21.01
CA GLU A 136 26.36 -13.52 20.09
C GLU A 136 27.87 -13.38 20.14
N ILE A 137 28.58 -14.45 19.84
CA ILE A 137 30.07 -14.46 19.74
C ILE A 137 30.43 -14.87 18.32
N LEU A 138 31.12 -13.98 17.62
CA LEU A 138 31.67 -14.24 16.29
C LEU A 138 33.13 -14.65 16.43
N LYS A 139 33.57 -15.61 15.64
CA LYS A 139 34.97 -15.95 15.45
C LYS A 139 35.47 -15.23 14.19
N ILE A 140 36.32 -14.23 14.39
CA ILE A 140 36.89 -13.42 13.31
C ILE A 140 38.30 -13.87 13.03
N GLU A 141 38.60 -14.20 11.78
CA GLU A 141 39.96 -14.49 11.32
C GLU A 141 40.66 -13.21 10.89
N GLU A 142 42.01 -13.27 10.84
CA GLU A 142 42.82 -12.15 10.43
C GLU A 142 42.51 -11.70 8.99
N GLY A 143 42.40 -10.39 8.79
CA GLY A 143 42.10 -9.81 7.46
C GLY A 143 40.64 -9.79 7.06
N ILE A 144 39.71 -10.19 7.94
CA ILE A 144 38.25 -10.07 7.66
C ILE A 144 37.77 -8.65 7.93
N MET A 145 37.10 -8.10 6.93
CA MET A 145 36.30 -6.86 7.02
C MET A 145 34.84 -7.22 7.23
N VAL A 146 34.15 -6.52 8.12
CA VAL A 146 32.75 -6.82 8.49
C VAL A 146 31.82 -5.68 8.10
N ARG A 147 30.70 -6.02 7.52
CA ARG A 147 29.62 -5.10 7.24
C ARG A 147 28.38 -5.41 8.06
N VAL A 148 27.63 -4.36 8.36
CA VAL A 148 26.50 -4.45 9.26
C VAL A 148 25.27 -3.77 8.68
N GLY A 149 24.12 -4.44 8.75
CA GLY A 149 22.83 -3.89 8.35
C GLY A 149 21.72 -4.35 9.28
N ILE A 150 20.80 -3.47 9.60
CA ILE A 150 19.55 -3.78 10.31
C ILE A 150 18.49 -4.08 9.29
N ARG A 151 17.91 -5.26 9.33
CA ARG A 151 16.76 -5.66 8.50
C ARG A 151 15.47 -5.52 9.27
N VAL A 152 14.48 -4.86 8.68
CA VAL A 152 13.13 -4.69 9.23
C VAL A 152 12.09 -5.28 8.30
N LYS A 153 11.04 -5.92 8.86
CA LYS A 153 9.93 -6.47 8.12
C LYS A 153 8.65 -6.44 8.97
N GLY A 154 7.51 -6.14 8.35
CA GLY A 154 6.23 -6.07 9.04
C GLY A 154 5.76 -4.64 9.25
N LYS A 155 4.71 -4.47 10.04
CA LYS A 155 4.15 -3.16 10.36
C LYS A 155 4.36 -2.89 11.85
N GLY A 156 5.07 -1.79 12.17
CA GLY A 156 5.32 -1.46 13.58
C GLY A 156 6.46 -0.50 13.82
N TYR A 157 7.04 -0.59 15.01
CA TYR A 157 8.06 0.31 15.49
C TYR A 157 9.28 -0.47 16.03
N PHE A 158 10.43 0.18 16.00
CA PHE A 158 11.62 -0.34 16.65
C PHE A 158 12.50 0.79 17.20
N LYS A 159 13.21 0.50 18.27
CA LYS A 159 14.20 1.37 18.87
C LYS A 159 15.48 0.60 19.09
N VAL A 160 16.57 1.10 18.56
CA VAL A 160 17.89 0.51 18.79
C VAL A 160 18.53 1.24 19.97
N GLU A 161 18.82 0.50 21.02
CA GLU A 161 19.49 1.05 22.21
C GLU A 161 21.00 0.94 22.10
N LYS A 162 21.49 -0.16 21.51
CA LYS A 162 22.93 -0.41 21.44
C LYS A 162 23.26 -1.42 20.34
N ILE A 163 24.27 -1.10 19.56
CA ILE A 163 24.94 -2.08 18.69
C ILE A 163 26.45 -1.96 18.97
N THR A 164 27.05 -3.05 19.43
CA THR A 164 28.51 -3.16 19.55
C THR A 164 29.01 -4.45 18.95
N ILE A 165 30.15 -4.40 18.29
CA ILE A 165 30.87 -5.55 17.77
C ILE A 165 32.29 -5.44 18.23
N GLY A 166 32.67 -6.23 19.25
CA GLY A 166 33.93 -6.10 19.95
C GLY A 166 34.05 -4.74 20.64
N ASP A 167 35.12 -4.02 20.33
CA ASP A 167 35.42 -2.67 20.84
C ASP A 167 34.70 -1.55 20.08
N LYS A 168 33.96 -1.86 19.00
CA LYS A 168 33.30 -0.88 18.13
C LYS A 168 31.88 -0.62 18.57
N TYR A 169 31.55 0.64 18.81
CA TYR A 169 30.20 1.13 19.04
C TYR A 169 29.60 1.58 17.70
N LEU A 170 28.63 0.85 17.21
CA LEU A 170 27.97 1.12 15.90
C LEU A 170 26.66 1.89 16.02
N TRP A 171 26.05 1.84 17.19
CA TRP A 171 24.88 2.63 17.55
C TRP A 171 25.13 3.30 18.90
N VAL A 172 24.94 4.61 18.94
CA VAL A 172 25.24 5.44 20.14
C VAL A 172 23.90 5.85 20.75
N ASN A 173 23.71 5.58 22.04
CA ASN A 173 22.62 6.12 22.83
C ASN A 173 23.03 7.35 23.65
N SER A 174 22.05 8.03 24.24
CA SER A 174 22.26 9.28 24.99
C SER A 174 23.26 9.16 26.14
N ASN A 175 23.47 7.95 26.69
CA ASN A 175 24.39 7.72 27.82
C ASN A 175 25.85 7.68 27.40
N PHE A 176 26.16 7.50 26.11
CA PHE A 176 27.50 7.43 25.55
C PHE A 176 27.92 8.72 24.84
N LEU A 177 27.10 9.75 24.84
CA LEU A 177 27.47 11.06 24.32
C LEU A 177 28.38 11.78 25.35
N ASN A 178 29.67 11.79 25.08
CA ASN A 178 30.65 12.58 25.79
C ASN A 178 31.09 13.78 24.94
N GLY A 179 31.82 14.73 25.50
CA GLY A 179 32.13 16.02 24.86
C GLY A 179 32.69 15.93 23.44
N ASN A 180 33.48 14.91 23.13
CA ASN A 180 34.08 14.72 21.80
C ASN A 180 33.08 14.28 20.70
N ILE A 181 31.94 13.68 21.07
CA ILE A 181 30.87 13.30 20.14
C ILE A 181 29.90 14.46 20.00
N VAL A 182 29.63 15.19 21.07
CA VAL A 182 28.77 16.38 21.08
C VAL A 182 29.38 17.46 20.18
N ASP A 183 30.70 17.64 20.22
CA ASP A 183 31.41 18.58 19.35
C ASP A 183 31.31 18.21 17.85
N LYS A 184 31.12 16.93 17.52
CA LYS A 184 30.99 16.45 16.11
C LYS A 184 29.60 16.62 15.49
N ILE A 185 28.56 16.80 16.27
CA ILE A 185 27.17 16.89 15.80
C ILE A 185 26.77 18.35 15.57
N GLY A 186 27.46 19.26 16.23
CA GLY A 186 27.16 20.68 16.42
C GLY A 186 27.11 21.59 15.18
N GLU A 187 27.41 21.19 13.94
CA GLU A 187 27.61 22.13 12.82
C GLU A 187 26.56 22.12 11.68
N ILE A 188 25.39 21.55 11.86
CA ILE A 188 24.42 21.38 10.74
C ILE A 188 23.28 22.40 10.68
N ASP A 189 23.06 23.23 11.70
CA ASP A 189 21.92 24.15 11.74
C ASP A 189 22.31 25.60 12.07
N ALA A 190 22.87 26.29 11.11
CA ALA A 190 23.06 27.75 11.21
C ALA A 190 22.58 28.45 9.92
N ASN A 191 21.31 28.32 9.56
CA ASN A 191 20.67 29.24 8.60
C ASN A 191 19.13 29.15 8.72
N GLU A 192 18.54 29.73 9.73
CA GLU A 192 17.17 30.22 9.70
C GLU A 192 17.10 31.59 10.35
N LYS A 193 16.99 32.62 9.50
CA LYS A 193 16.56 33.94 9.92
C LYS A 193 15.06 33.95 10.04
N GLU A 194 14.56 34.22 11.22
CA GLU A 194 13.17 34.59 11.48
C GLU A 194 12.82 35.85 10.70
N THR A 195 11.86 35.76 9.79
CA THR A 195 11.19 36.93 9.22
C THR A 195 9.85 37.10 9.93
N ASN A 196 9.83 38.04 10.85
CA ASN A 196 8.58 38.64 11.36
C ASN A 196 8.01 39.50 10.22
N ASP A 197 6.97 39.06 9.53
CA ASP A 197 6.20 39.91 8.61
C ASP A 197 4.72 39.95 9.00
N ILE A 198 4.38 40.98 9.67
CA ILE A 198 3.48 42.11 9.43
C ILE A 198 2.10 41.74 8.83
N PHE A 199 1.12 41.95 9.70
CA PHE A 199 -0.31 41.85 9.47
C PHE A 199 -0.84 42.87 8.47
N LYS A 200 -1.66 42.47 7.51
CA LYS A 200 -2.43 43.35 6.64
C LYS A 200 -3.71 43.81 7.38
N GLU A 201 -3.85 45.14 7.46
CA GLU A 201 -5.05 45.83 7.93
C GLU A 201 -6.26 45.48 7.04
N ASN A 202 -7.18 44.71 7.58
CA ASN A 202 -8.60 44.68 7.22
C ASN A 202 -9.39 43.76 8.19
N SER A 203 -9.01 43.71 9.46
CA SER A 203 -9.81 43.02 10.45
C SER A 203 -10.42 44.03 11.44
N LYS A 204 -11.61 43.75 11.88
CA LYS A 204 -12.31 44.49 12.95
C LYS A 204 -11.61 44.43 14.32
N PHE A 205 -10.33 44.00 14.34
CA PHE A 205 -9.50 43.87 15.54
C PHE A 205 -8.45 44.98 15.61
N LYS A 206 -8.33 45.61 16.74
CA LYS A 206 -7.21 46.52 17.04
C LYS A 206 -6.18 45.77 17.88
N LEU A 207 -4.97 45.64 17.34
CA LEU A 207 -3.80 45.11 18.07
C LEU A 207 -3.21 46.25 18.92
N ASN A 208 -3.05 46.01 20.20
CA ASN A 208 -2.21 46.82 21.09
C ASN A 208 -1.01 45.95 21.51
N ASP A 209 0.18 46.54 21.58
CA ASP A 209 1.47 45.89 21.79
C ASP A 209 1.44 44.62 22.66
N LYS A 210 2.06 43.56 22.15
CA LYS A 210 2.09 42.21 22.72
C LYS A 210 0.75 41.46 22.70
N LEU A 211 0.24 41.12 21.48
CA LEU A 211 -0.86 40.17 21.27
C LEU A 211 -2.05 40.36 22.23
N ASN A 212 -2.45 41.58 22.45
CA ASN A 212 -3.68 41.94 23.14
C ASN A 212 -4.73 42.32 22.12
N PHE A 213 -5.87 41.63 22.13
CA PHE A 213 -6.99 41.91 21.25
C PHE A 213 -8.11 42.57 22.06
N VAL A 214 -8.74 43.60 21.49
CA VAL A 214 -10.04 44.04 21.95
C VAL A 214 -11.07 43.60 20.95
N VAL A 215 -11.91 42.64 21.33
CA VAL A 215 -13.05 42.18 20.53
C VAL A 215 -14.16 43.17 20.75
N SER A 216 -14.27 44.20 19.90
CA SER A 216 -15.32 45.19 20.00
C SER A 216 -16.47 44.86 19.06
N ASP A 217 -17.70 44.82 19.60
CA ASP A 217 -18.98 44.81 18.91
C ASP A 217 -19.17 43.73 17.83
N PHE A 218 -19.18 42.46 18.21
CA PHE A 218 -19.67 41.38 17.36
C PHE A 218 -21.14 41.09 17.66
N GLN A 219 -22.05 41.75 16.94
CA GLN A 219 -23.45 41.32 16.83
C GLN A 219 -23.59 40.07 15.94
N ASN A 220 -22.50 39.56 15.34
CA ASN A 220 -22.50 38.40 14.49
C ASN A 220 -22.07 37.12 15.23
N LYS A 221 -22.90 36.08 15.14
CA LYS A 221 -22.64 34.73 15.67
C LYS A 221 -21.53 33.97 14.93
N GLN A 222 -20.77 34.59 14.04
CA GLN A 222 -19.76 33.96 13.19
C GLN A 222 -18.36 34.14 13.79
N PHE A 223 -17.53 33.08 13.61
CA PHE A 223 -16.12 33.13 13.99
C PHE A 223 -15.30 34.01 13.03
N GLU A 224 -14.33 34.70 13.58
CA GLU A 224 -13.27 35.41 12.87
C GLU A 224 -11.95 34.75 13.14
N TYR A 225 -11.04 34.79 12.14
CA TYR A 225 -9.75 34.12 12.18
C TYR A 225 -8.62 35.14 12.00
N VAL A 226 -7.70 35.15 12.94
CA VAL A 226 -6.52 36.02 12.92
C VAL A 226 -5.29 35.14 12.75
N LYS A 227 -4.52 35.33 11.67
CA LYS A 227 -3.29 34.58 11.47
C LYS A 227 -2.29 34.90 12.57
N TYR A 228 -1.85 33.89 13.30
CA TYR A 228 -0.92 34.00 14.41
C TYR A 228 0.51 33.66 14.04
N LEU A 229 0.68 32.56 13.26
CA LEU A 229 1.99 32.02 12.87
C LEU A 229 1.91 31.40 11.49
N GLU A 230 2.98 31.59 10.70
CA GLU A 230 3.26 30.77 9.51
C GLU A 230 4.71 30.32 9.59
N LYS A 231 4.93 29.03 9.49
CA LYS A 231 6.27 28.44 9.55
C LYS A 231 6.45 27.39 8.45
N ASN A 232 7.52 27.54 7.67
CA ASN A 232 7.96 26.48 6.80
C ASN A 232 8.57 25.36 7.64
N ILE A 233 8.14 24.13 7.38
CA ILE A 233 8.55 22.95 8.12
C ILE A 233 9.14 21.95 7.13
N ASP A 234 10.34 21.50 7.41
CA ASP A 234 10.96 20.37 6.74
C ASP A 234 11.07 19.21 7.73
N LEU A 235 10.16 18.23 7.59
CA LEU A 235 10.07 17.11 8.51
C LEU A 235 10.61 15.85 7.85
N GLU A 236 11.77 15.41 8.30
CA GLU A 236 12.32 14.09 7.93
C GLU A 236 11.46 12.93 8.50
N CYS A 237 10.70 13.17 9.57
CA CYS A 237 9.86 12.20 10.27
C CYS A 237 8.59 12.85 10.82
N GLU A 238 7.61 12.03 11.23
CA GLU A 238 6.42 12.51 11.95
C GLU A 238 6.83 13.11 13.32
N LYS A 239 6.28 14.27 13.64
CA LYS A 239 6.48 14.95 14.92
C LYS A 239 5.18 15.08 15.69
N TYR A 240 5.27 15.12 17.00
CA TYR A 240 4.14 15.36 17.88
C TYR A 240 4.44 16.58 18.75
N ILE A 241 3.49 17.49 18.83
CA ILE A 241 3.63 18.74 19.54
C ILE A 241 2.52 18.81 20.59
N ASN A 242 2.90 19.01 21.85
CA ASN A 242 1.98 19.39 22.89
C ASN A 242 1.67 20.88 22.76
N VAL A 243 0.40 21.22 22.65
CA VAL A 243 -0.04 22.58 22.43
C VAL A 243 -1.00 23.01 23.54
N SER A 244 -0.80 24.22 24.08
CA SER A 244 -1.75 24.85 25.00
C SER A 244 -1.96 26.30 24.65
N LEU A 245 -3.23 26.70 24.58
CA LEU A 245 -3.65 28.08 24.34
C LEU A 245 -4.11 28.70 25.64
N LYS A 246 -3.43 29.76 26.08
CA LYS A 246 -3.72 30.53 27.29
C LYS A 246 -3.99 32.00 26.94
N ALA A 247 -4.92 32.62 27.61
CA ALA A 247 -5.22 34.04 27.46
C ALA A 247 -6.04 34.53 28.66
N PHE A 248 -6.07 35.83 28.84
CA PHE A 248 -7.10 36.48 29.69
C PHE A 248 -8.23 36.94 28.76
N LYS A 249 -9.43 36.39 28.91
CA LYS A 249 -10.58 36.71 28.08
C LYS A 249 -11.84 36.92 28.86
N SER A 250 -12.79 37.67 28.27
CA SER A 250 -14.15 37.82 28.81
C SER A 250 -14.90 36.47 28.71
N GLU A 251 -15.89 36.23 29.58
CA GLU A 251 -16.69 35.00 29.60
C GLU A 251 -17.44 34.79 28.29
N ASP A 252 -17.96 35.83 27.67
CA ASP A 252 -18.74 35.80 26.44
C ASP A 252 -17.88 35.68 25.16
N VAL A 253 -16.60 35.40 25.29
CA VAL A 253 -15.68 35.24 24.19
C VAL A 253 -15.28 33.77 24.04
N ASP A 254 -15.59 33.16 22.89
CA ASP A 254 -15.06 31.86 22.47
C ASP A 254 -13.69 32.04 21.82
N LEU A 255 -12.72 31.26 22.25
CA LEU A 255 -11.33 31.34 21.80
C LEU A 255 -10.77 29.96 21.53
N SER A 256 -10.18 29.76 20.36
CA SER A 256 -9.41 28.58 20.02
C SER A 256 -8.25 28.89 19.06
N ALA A 257 -7.29 27.98 18.95
CA ALA A 257 -6.23 28.05 17.96
C ALA A 257 -6.46 26.97 16.91
N VAL A 258 -6.41 27.34 15.63
CA VAL A 258 -6.59 26.45 14.50
C VAL A 258 -5.27 26.26 13.78
N PHE A 259 -4.82 25.01 13.66
CA PHE A 259 -3.58 24.61 13.03
C PHE A 259 -3.89 24.09 11.65
N LEU A 260 -3.43 24.80 10.62
CA LEU A 260 -3.49 24.35 9.22
C LEU A 260 -2.15 23.75 8.82
N MET A 261 -2.15 22.50 8.47
CA MET A 261 -0.98 21.77 8.02
C MET A 261 -1.05 21.62 6.52
N LYS A 262 -0.07 22.16 5.78
CA LYS A 262 -0.07 22.21 4.33
C LYS A 262 1.10 21.45 3.72
N SER A 263 0.88 20.84 2.56
CA SER A 263 1.90 20.35 1.65
C SER A 263 1.89 21.28 0.42
N GLY A 264 2.86 22.17 0.32
CA GLY A 264 2.81 23.27 -0.66
C GLY A 264 1.60 24.17 -0.46
N LYS A 265 0.69 24.22 -1.43
CA LYS A 265 -0.55 25.03 -1.35
C LYS A 265 -1.75 24.24 -0.82
N GLU A 266 -1.62 22.96 -0.58
CA GLU A 266 -2.73 22.06 -0.21
C GLU A 266 -2.78 21.83 1.30
N ILE A 267 -3.98 21.90 1.91
CA ILE A 267 -4.18 21.50 3.31
C ILE A 267 -4.19 19.98 3.40
N VAL A 268 -3.27 19.48 4.20
CA VAL A 268 -3.14 18.05 4.53
C VAL A 268 -3.96 17.73 5.78
N ASN A 269 -4.00 18.67 6.73
CA ASN A 269 -4.64 18.46 8.00
C ASN A 269 -5.03 19.75 8.69
N VAL A 270 -6.08 19.72 9.54
CA VAL A 270 -6.52 20.84 10.37
C VAL A 270 -6.82 20.32 11.77
N VAL A 271 -6.29 21.00 12.77
CA VAL A 271 -6.55 20.67 14.19
C VAL A 271 -6.94 21.94 14.94
N GLU A 272 -7.95 21.87 15.80
CA GLU A 272 -8.37 22.97 16.67
C GLU A 272 -8.00 22.66 18.12
N VAL A 273 -7.36 23.61 18.77
CA VAL A 273 -7.03 23.57 20.20
C VAL A 273 -7.89 24.61 20.91
N THR A 274 -8.82 24.15 21.70
CA THR A 274 -9.70 25.03 22.43
C THR A 274 -8.98 25.67 23.62
N TYR A 275 -9.44 26.85 24.01
CA TYR A 275 -8.93 27.58 25.18
C TYR A 275 -8.94 26.70 26.43
N ASP A 276 -7.84 26.71 27.20
CA ASP A 276 -7.61 25.89 28.40
C ASP A 276 -7.74 24.39 28.27
N SER A 277 -7.72 23.88 27.04
CA SER A 277 -7.72 22.44 26.76
C SER A 277 -6.46 22.04 26.00
N PRO A 278 -5.34 21.79 26.70
CA PRO A 278 -4.09 21.37 26.04
C PRO A 278 -4.26 20.02 25.36
N GLY A 279 -3.56 19.83 24.26
CA GLY A 279 -3.62 18.59 23.54
C GLY A 279 -2.39 18.34 22.69
N ILE A 280 -2.26 17.13 22.17
CA ILE A 280 -1.14 16.71 21.34
C ILE A 280 -1.57 16.72 19.89
N ILE A 281 -0.81 17.44 19.05
CA ILE A 281 -0.99 17.51 17.60
C ILE A 281 0.07 16.63 16.92
N LYS A 282 -0.36 15.84 15.94
CA LYS A 282 0.53 15.06 15.08
C LYS A 282 0.85 15.85 13.82
N LEU A 283 2.12 16.10 13.56
CA LEU A 283 2.63 16.64 12.29
C LEU A 283 3.17 15.50 11.43
N GLY A 284 2.52 15.23 10.30
CA GLY A 284 2.98 14.23 9.32
C GLY A 284 4.19 14.74 8.51
N LYS A 285 5.03 13.83 8.06
CA LYS A 285 6.24 14.18 7.27
C LYS A 285 5.98 14.84 5.92
N ASN A 286 4.75 14.85 5.45
CA ASN A 286 4.36 15.50 4.19
C ASN A 286 4.00 16.98 4.37
N ILE A 287 4.10 17.50 5.61
CA ILE A 287 3.75 18.88 5.91
C ILE A 287 4.96 19.76 5.62
N SER A 288 4.79 20.71 4.71
CA SER A 288 5.81 21.70 4.38
C SER A 288 5.56 23.07 5.00
N ILE A 289 4.31 23.37 5.37
CA ILE A 289 3.92 24.66 5.96
C ILE A 289 2.94 24.39 7.11
N LEU A 290 3.19 25.05 8.25
CA LEU A 290 2.27 25.12 9.37
C LEU A 290 1.77 26.56 9.50
N GLU A 291 0.48 26.75 9.33
CA GLU A 291 -0.17 28.02 9.65
C GLU A 291 -1.03 27.86 10.90
N VAL A 292 -0.98 28.86 11.78
CA VAL A 292 -1.80 28.88 12.99
C VAL A 292 -2.66 30.13 12.99
N TYR A 293 -3.93 29.96 13.24
CA TYR A 293 -4.91 31.02 13.36
C TYR A 293 -5.54 31.01 14.73
N ILE A 294 -5.75 32.21 15.30
CA ILE A 294 -6.58 32.39 16.46
C ILE A 294 -8.03 32.60 15.99
N LYS A 295 -8.90 31.70 16.40
CA LYS A 295 -10.32 31.69 16.07
C LYS A 295 -11.09 32.28 17.22
N VAL A 296 -11.85 33.34 16.96
CA VAL A 296 -12.53 34.16 18.00
C VAL A 296 -13.98 34.40 17.62
N ARG A 297 -14.86 34.36 18.60
CA ARG A 297 -16.26 34.76 18.50
C ARG A 297 -16.74 35.34 19.83
N GLY A 298 -17.69 36.27 19.82
CA GLY A 298 -18.31 36.83 21.03
C GLY A 298 -18.04 38.32 21.22
N THR A 299 -18.31 38.83 22.41
CA THR A 299 -18.16 40.24 22.76
C THR A 299 -17.32 40.40 24.02
N GLY A 300 -16.27 41.22 23.95
CA GLY A 300 -15.43 41.47 25.11
C GLY A 300 -13.97 41.74 24.76
N TYR A 301 -13.07 41.27 25.60
CA TYR A 301 -11.64 41.45 25.42
C TYR A 301 -10.87 40.11 25.48
N ILE A 302 -9.72 40.05 24.82
CA ILE A 302 -8.72 39.05 24.97
C ILE A 302 -7.38 39.71 25.17
N LYS A 303 -6.63 39.29 26.19
CA LYS A 303 -5.30 39.81 26.52
C LYS A 303 -4.32 38.69 26.76
N ASN A 304 -3.02 38.94 26.47
CA ASN A 304 -1.92 38.05 26.75
C ASN A 304 -2.15 36.64 26.14
N VAL A 305 -2.49 36.62 24.87
CA VAL A 305 -2.60 35.33 24.12
C VAL A 305 -1.21 34.69 24.06
N ASN A 306 -1.09 33.53 24.65
CA ASN A 306 0.12 32.72 24.62
C ASN A 306 -0.23 31.34 24.10
N LEU A 307 0.44 30.94 23.04
CA LEU A 307 0.35 29.61 22.43
C LEU A 307 1.67 28.88 22.69
N ASP A 308 1.67 28.05 23.75
CA ASP A 308 2.81 27.21 24.08
C ASP A 308 2.82 25.98 23.16
N MET A 309 3.92 25.74 22.47
CA MET A 309 4.13 24.58 21.59
C MET A 309 5.42 23.89 21.98
N GLU A 310 5.35 22.66 22.45
CA GLU A 310 6.48 21.88 22.89
C GLU A 310 6.52 20.51 22.20
N GLU A 311 7.66 20.12 21.65
CA GLU A 311 7.83 18.83 21.03
C GLU A 311 7.82 17.71 22.08
N VAL A 312 6.99 16.67 21.85
CA VAL A 312 6.80 15.57 22.80
C VAL A 312 7.65 14.36 22.39
N PHE A 313 8.43 13.86 23.35
CA PHE A 313 9.24 12.63 23.22
C PHE A 313 8.66 11.53 24.08
N TYR A 314 8.63 10.30 23.56
CA TYR A 314 7.97 9.17 24.22
C TYR A 314 8.79 7.88 24.18
N ASN A 315 9.03 7.30 25.36
CA ASN A 315 9.65 6.00 25.54
C ASN A 315 8.65 4.98 26.09
N PRO A 316 8.78 3.68 25.81
CA PRO A 316 7.97 2.68 26.49
C PRO A 316 8.18 2.73 27.99
N ASP A 317 7.08 2.67 28.75
CA ASP A 317 7.15 2.64 30.22
C ASP A 317 7.86 1.37 30.70
N LYS A 318 7.68 0.26 29.97
CA LYS A 318 8.26 -1.04 30.31
C LYS A 318 8.43 -1.90 29.07
N SER A 319 9.52 -2.66 28.99
CA SER A 319 9.76 -3.67 27.95
C SER A 319 10.06 -5.02 28.60
N ILE A 320 9.44 -6.08 28.12
CA ILE A 320 9.55 -7.45 28.63
C ILE A 320 9.86 -8.39 27.47
N ASN A 321 10.99 -9.09 27.57
CA ASN A 321 11.32 -10.22 26.70
C ASN A 321 10.94 -11.51 27.39
N LEU A 322 10.11 -12.33 26.76
CA LEU A 322 9.72 -13.62 27.32
C LEU A 322 10.86 -14.64 27.21
N ASN A 323 11.12 -15.35 28.28
CA ASN A 323 12.03 -16.49 28.27
C ASN A 323 11.41 -17.66 27.50
N LEU A 324 12.09 -18.14 26.46
CA LEU A 324 11.61 -19.22 25.58
C LEU A 324 12.17 -20.60 25.93
N ASP A 325 12.68 -20.81 27.16
CA ASP A 325 13.10 -22.16 27.61
C ASP A 325 11.93 -23.15 27.44
N GLU A 326 12.17 -24.29 26.79
CA GLU A 326 11.19 -25.34 26.55
C GLU A 326 10.46 -25.77 27.82
N LYS A 327 11.11 -25.72 28.97
CA LYS A 327 10.57 -26.11 30.27
C LYS A 327 9.45 -25.21 30.74
N LEU A 328 9.31 -24.03 30.17
CA LEU A 328 8.24 -23.07 30.45
C LEU A 328 6.98 -23.35 29.63
N PHE A 329 7.08 -24.23 28.62
CA PHE A 329 5.96 -24.60 27.76
C PHE A 329 5.37 -25.95 28.19
N PHE A 330 4.18 -25.92 28.79
CA PHE A 330 3.51 -27.14 29.30
C PHE A 330 2.84 -27.91 28.17
N ASN A 331 3.59 -28.87 27.64
CA ASN A 331 3.19 -29.71 26.52
C ASN A 331 2.67 -31.06 27.03
N ASN A 332 1.34 -31.26 26.91
CA ASN A 332 0.67 -32.54 27.24
C ASN A 332 0.63 -33.50 26.04
N PHE A 333 1.17 -33.05 24.86
CA PHE A 333 1.09 -33.79 23.58
C PHE A 333 2.48 -34.30 23.15
N LYS A 334 3.32 -34.79 24.07
CA LYS A 334 4.72 -35.17 23.85
C LYS A 334 4.94 -36.21 22.75
N LYS A 335 3.90 -36.99 22.39
CA LYS A 335 3.95 -37.96 21.29
C LYS A 335 3.82 -37.31 19.92
N GLU A 336 3.11 -36.19 19.84
CA GLU A 336 2.79 -35.47 18.61
C GLU A 336 3.65 -34.22 18.44
N ILE A 337 4.08 -33.61 19.56
CA ILE A 337 4.84 -32.36 19.58
C ILE A 337 6.08 -32.53 20.46
N LYS A 338 7.25 -32.37 19.89
CA LYS A 338 8.52 -32.32 20.62
C LYS A 338 9.01 -30.88 20.63
N LEU A 339 9.29 -30.36 21.82
CA LEU A 339 9.85 -29.00 22.01
C LEU A 339 11.27 -29.13 22.50
N SER A 340 12.13 -28.22 22.08
CA SER A 340 13.53 -28.09 22.53
C SER A 340 14.00 -26.64 22.46
N GLY A 341 14.99 -26.28 23.30
CA GLY A 341 15.65 -24.98 23.29
C GLY A 341 15.60 -24.24 24.63
N ARG A 342 16.45 -23.24 24.81
CA ARG A 342 16.51 -22.40 26.02
C ARG A 342 16.24 -20.94 25.75
N ASP A 343 16.87 -20.39 24.70
CA ASP A 343 16.74 -18.99 24.32
C ASP A 343 15.83 -18.81 23.08
N LYS A 344 15.59 -19.91 22.38
CA LYS A 344 14.68 -20.07 21.26
C LYS A 344 13.94 -21.38 21.42
N LEU A 345 12.67 -21.40 21.05
CA LEU A 345 11.86 -22.61 21.08
C LEU A 345 11.81 -23.24 19.70
N PHE A 346 12.25 -24.50 19.62
CA PHE A 346 12.13 -25.33 18.43
C PHE A 346 11.03 -26.37 18.67
N GLY A 347 10.22 -26.62 17.67
CA GLY A 347 9.19 -27.63 17.74
C GLY A 347 9.12 -28.50 16.51
N THR A 348 9.14 -29.84 16.69
CA THR A 348 8.83 -30.81 15.66
C THR A 348 7.45 -31.36 15.93
N VAL A 349 6.55 -31.27 14.98
CA VAL A 349 5.10 -31.52 15.10
C VAL A 349 4.65 -32.62 14.12
N ASN A 350 3.83 -33.53 14.58
CA ASN A 350 3.19 -34.55 13.77
C ASN A 350 1.74 -34.78 14.27
N ILE A 351 0.83 -33.88 13.91
CA ILE A 351 -0.61 -33.95 14.21
C ILE A 351 -1.34 -34.37 12.94
N ILE A 352 -1.80 -35.61 12.89
CA ILE A 352 -2.41 -36.24 11.70
C ILE A 352 -3.94 -36.08 11.70
N ASP A 353 -4.57 -35.91 12.87
CA ASP A 353 -6.04 -35.90 13.04
C ASP A 353 -6.73 -34.58 12.69
N GLY A 354 -5.96 -33.57 12.24
CA GLY A 354 -6.45 -32.23 11.89
C GLY A 354 -6.93 -31.39 13.10
N ASN A 355 -6.83 -31.90 14.31
CA ASN A 355 -7.26 -31.19 15.51
C ASN A 355 -6.18 -30.23 15.99
N LYS A 356 -6.60 -29.12 16.62
CA LYS A 356 -5.71 -28.13 17.20
C LYS A 356 -5.21 -28.57 18.57
N ARG A 357 -3.92 -28.41 18.81
CA ARG A 357 -3.31 -28.62 20.15
C ARG A 357 -2.96 -27.28 20.75
N TYR A 358 -3.08 -27.14 22.05
CA TYR A 358 -2.76 -25.94 22.79
C TYR A 358 -1.66 -26.21 23.81
N ILE A 359 -0.61 -25.48 23.77
CA ILE A 359 0.52 -25.53 24.71
C ILE A 359 0.52 -24.25 25.52
N SER A 360 0.45 -24.36 26.84
CA SER A 360 0.43 -23.21 27.73
C SER A 360 1.81 -22.76 28.13
N TYR A 361 2.07 -21.46 28.11
CA TYR A 361 3.31 -20.86 28.59
C TYR A 361 3.19 -20.62 30.10
N VAL A 362 4.17 -21.09 30.87
CA VAL A 362 4.36 -20.99 32.33
C VAL A 362 3.25 -21.67 33.18
N GLU A 363 2.03 -21.72 32.72
CA GLU A 363 0.92 -22.34 33.47
C GLU A 363 0.81 -23.85 33.22
N LYS A 364 0.83 -24.64 34.33
CA LYS A 364 0.88 -26.12 34.30
C LYS A 364 -0.41 -26.80 33.88
N ASN A 365 -1.26 -26.16 33.12
CA ASN A 365 -2.51 -26.78 32.61
C ASN A 365 -2.88 -26.15 31.27
N ASN A 366 -3.70 -26.86 30.49
CA ASN A 366 -4.24 -26.41 29.21
C ASN A 366 -5.73 -26.04 29.30
N ASN A 367 -6.27 -25.87 30.52
CA ASN A 367 -7.61 -25.34 30.68
C ASN A 367 -7.59 -23.81 30.74
N PHE A 368 -7.92 -23.16 29.63
CA PHE A 368 -7.90 -21.72 29.50
C PHE A 368 -9.12 -20.99 30.06
N SER A 369 -10.08 -21.74 30.67
CA SER A 369 -11.16 -21.15 31.47
C SER A 369 -10.73 -20.89 32.92
N ILE A 370 -9.61 -21.46 33.32
CA ILE A 370 -9.06 -21.28 34.68
C ILE A 370 -8.14 -20.06 34.68
N LEU A 371 -8.32 -19.22 35.70
CA LEU A 371 -7.44 -18.05 35.90
C LEU A 371 -5.99 -18.48 36.08
N PRO A 372 -5.03 -17.79 35.45
CA PRO A 372 -3.62 -18.06 35.61
C PRO A 372 -3.19 -17.77 37.06
N LYS A 373 -2.51 -18.75 37.70
CA LYS A 373 -1.91 -18.57 39.03
C LYS A 373 -0.63 -17.73 38.96
N THR A 374 0.10 -17.83 37.86
CA THR A 374 1.36 -17.14 37.65
C THR A 374 1.10 -15.82 36.93
N LYS A 375 1.57 -14.71 37.50
CA LYS A 375 1.59 -13.41 36.83
C LYS A 375 2.76 -13.37 35.87
N ILE A 376 2.50 -13.45 34.58
CA ILE A 376 3.53 -13.31 33.55
C ILE A 376 3.76 -11.82 33.28
N ILE A 377 2.65 -11.06 33.19
CA ILE A 377 2.64 -9.63 32.93
C ILE A 377 1.42 -9.08 33.68
N ASP A 378 1.64 -8.02 34.43
CA ASP A 378 0.53 -7.22 34.94
C ASP A 378 0.03 -6.37 33.77
N ILE A 379 -1.24 -6.51 33.44
CA ILE A 379 -1.91 -5.77 32.38
C ILE A 379 -2.76 -4.67 33.02
N ASP A 380 -2.68 -3.49 32.45
CA ASP A 380 -3.47 -2.32 32.81
C ASP A 380 -4.30 -1.89 31.59
N ASP A 381 -5.61 -1.88 31.70
CA ASP A 381 -6.52 -1.54 30.61
C ASP A 381 -6.51 -0.05 30.20
N SER A 382 -5.84 0.79 31.00
CA SER A 382 -5.56 2.19 30.66
C SER A 382 -4.33 2.40 29.76
N LYS A 383 -3.61 1.32 29.45
CA LYS A 383 -2.36 1.32 28.67
C LYS A 383 -2.51 0.64 27.34
N ILE A 384 -1.52 0.85 26.47
CA ILE A 384 -1.38 0.19 25.16
C ILE A 384 -0.20 -0.78 25.23
N TYR A 385 -0.39 -1.97 24.75
CA TYR A 385 0.63 -3.00 24.69
C TYR A 385 0.98 -3.34 23.25
N ARG A 386 2.28 -3.45 22.97
CA ARG A 386 2.79 -3.89 21.66
C ARG A 386 3.43 -5.25 21.84
N PHE A 387 2.89 -6.21 21.13
CA PHE A 387 3.37 -7.59 21.09
C PHE A 387 4.10 -7.82 19.78
N ILE A 388 5.30 -8.37 19.89
CA ILE A 388 6.11 -8.79 18.76
C ILE A 388 6.40 -10.26 18.92
N SER A 389 6.17 -11.01 17.87
CA SER A 389 6.57 -12.41 17.83
C SER A 389 7.37 -12.70 16.56
N ASN A 390 8.42 -13.46 16.69
CA ASN A 390 9.22 -13.96 15.58
C ASN A 390 9.06 -15.48 15.52
N LEU A 391 8.09 -15.93 14.73
CA LEU A 391 7.69 -17.32 14.60
C LEU A 391 7.82 -17.76 13.15
N LYS A 392 8.59 -18.82 12.90
CA LYS A 392 8.74 -19.49 11.59
C LYS A 392 8.17 -20.89 11.68
N SER A 393 7.43 -21.32 10.69
CA SER A 393 6.90 -22.68 10.58
C SER A 393 6.92 -23.16 9.13
N ASP A 394 6.95 -24.47 8.96
CA ASP A 394 6.80 -25.09 7.65
C ASP A 394 5.42 -24.84 7.04
N GLU A 395 5.30 -25.00 5.72
CA GLU A 395 4.11 -24.67 4.94
C GLU A 395 2.84 -25.43 5.41
N TYR A 396 2.99 -26.68 5.83
CA TYR A 396 1.87 -27.54 6.28
C TYR A 396 1.64 -27.50 7.80
N LEU A 397 2.38 -26.66 8.52
CA LEU A 397 2.29 -26.49 9.95
C LEU A 397 1.75 -25.09 10.30
N GLN A 398 0.62 -25.06 10.96
CA GLN A 398 0.04 -23.84 11.51
C GLN A 398 0.39 -23.70 12.99
N VAL A 399 1.17 -22.69 13.32
CA VAL A 399 1.46 -22.29 14.71
C VAL A 399 1.01 -20.86 14.92
N ALA A 400 0.26 -20.62 15.99
CA ALA A 400 -0.22 -19.27 16.34
C ALA A 400 -0.03 -19.02 17.84
N ILE A 401 0.36 -17.80 18.18
CA ILE A 401 0.46 -17.31 19.54
C ILE A 401 -0.88 -16.74 19.96
N MET A 402 -1.43 -17.23 21.05
CA MET A 402 -2.73 -16.84 21.59
C MET A 402 -2.51 -16.05 22.88
N LEU A 403 -3.13 -14.89 22.97
CA LEU A 403 -3.19 -14.06 24.17
C LEU A 403 -4.59 -14.20 24.77
N ILE A 404 -4.67 -14.60 26.02
CA ILE A 404 -5.93 -14.77 26.73
C ILE A 404 -5.95 -13.77 27.88
N PHE A 405 -6.92 -12.87 27.86
CA PHE A 405 -7.09 -11.80 28.85
C PHE A 405 -8.10 -12.22 29.92
N TYR A 406 -7.81 -11.87 31.15
CA TYR A 406 -8.64 -12.14 32.29
C TYR A 406 -8.84 -10.88 33.14
N SER A 407 -10.03 -10.75 33.73
CA SER A 407 -10.27 -9.94 34.92
C SER A 407 -9.94 -10.79 36.17
N ASN A 408 -10.14 -10.21 37.36
CA ASN A 408 -9.90 -10.94 38.62
C ASN A 408 -10.67 -12.27 38.72
N ASN A 409 -11.80 -12.42 38.07
CA ASN A 409 -12.71 -13.56 38.23
C ASN A 409 -13.10 -14.26 36.92
N GLU A 410 -12.83 -13.68 35.75
CA GLU A 410 -13.35 -14.17 34.49
C GLU A 410 -12.35 -14.03 33.32
N LYS A 411 -12.50 -14.95 32.35
CA LYS A 411 -11.87 -14.84 31.06
C LYS A 411 -12.63 -13.82 30.21
N LEU A 412 -11.93 -12.77 29.75
CA LEU A 412 -12.54 -11.66 28.99
C LEU A 412 -12.48 -11.90 27.48
N GLN A 413 -11.27 -12.08 26.95
CA GLN A 413 -11.03 -12.10 25.50
C GLN A 413 -9.87 -13.03 25.13
N VAL A 414 -9.85 -13.47 23.87
CA VAL A 414 -8.74 -14.21 23.28
C VAL A 414 -8.36 -13.53 21.98
N ILE A 415 -7.10 -13.16 21.85
CA ILE A 415 -6.52 -12.57 20.64
C ILE A 415 -5.47 -13.53 20.10
N GLN A 416 -5.49 -13.77 18.80
CA GLN A 416 -4.43 -14.45 18.09
C GLN A 416 -3.45 -13.43 17.53
N LEU A 417 -2.17 -13.51 17.88
CA LEU A 417 -1.13 -12.70 17.27
C LEU A 417 -0.86 -13.20 15.84
N ARG A 418 -0.65 -12.25 14.95
CA ARG A 418 -0.16 -12.56 13.60
C ARG A 418 1.33 -12.85 13.65
N ASN A 419 1.73 -13.96 13.05
CA ASN A 419 3.14 -14.37 13.04
C ASN A 419 4.00 -13.34 12.31
N ASN A 420 5.15 -13.01 12.92
CA ASN A 420 6.13 -12.07 12.37
C ASN A 420 5.56 -10.66 12.09
N MET A 421 4.54 -10.28 12.82
CA MET A 421 3.93 -8.96 12.77
C MET A 421 3.88 -8.35 14.17
N GLU A 422 3.83 -7.04 14.19
CA GLU A 422 3.46 -6.28 15.37
C GLU A 422 1.95 -6.31 15.56
N GLU A 423 1.51 -6.50 16.79
CA GLU A 423 0.13 -6.30 17.20
C GLU A 423 0.07 -5.24 18.30
N ILE A 424 -0.64 -4.15 18.02
CA ILE A 424 -0.97 -3.15 19.03
C ILE A 424 -2.27 -3.58 19.67
N ILE A 425 -2.23 -3.80 20.98
CA ILE A 425 -3.36 -4.33 21.74
C ILE A 425 -3.72 -3.35 22.85
N VAL A 426 -4.97 -2.92 22.82
CA VAL A 426 -5.63 -2.27 23.95
C VAL A 426 -6.31 -3.39 24.74
N PRO A 427 -5.93 -3.63 26.00
CA PRO A 427 -6.57 -4.68 26.79
C PRO A 427 -8.07 -4.41 26.94
N PRO A 428 -8.89 -5.48 27.01
CA PRO A 428 -10.30 -5.32 27.33
C PRO A 428 -10.49 -4.62 28.67
N LYS A 429 -11.55 -3.83 28.79
CA LYS A 429 -11.85 -3.10 30.05
C LYS A 429 -11.93 -4.08 31.24
N GLY A 430 -11.21 -3.75 32.30
CA GLY A 430 -11.09 -4.60 33.49
C GLY A 430 -10.04 -5.71 33.40
N ALA A 431 -9.32 -5.83 32.27
CA ALA A 431 -8.25 -6.80 32.15
C ALA A 431 -7.06 -6.46 33.05
N ASN A 432 -6.63 -7.41 33.86
CA ASN A 432 -5.49 -7.26 34.75
C ASN A 432 -4.49 -8.42 34.69
N ARG A 433 -4.81 -9.46 33.94
CA ARG A 433 -3.94 -10.63 33.72
C ARG A 433 -3.99 -11.08 32.28
N ILE A 434 -2.86 -11.62 31.82
CA ILE A 434 -2.74 -12.27 30.53
C ILE A 434 -2.15 -13.65 30.66
N ARG A 435 -2.61 -14.57 29.81
CA ARG A 435 -2.07 -15.90 29.63
C ARG A 435 -1.65 -16.08 28.18
N ILE A 436 -0.50 -16.69 27.93
CA ILE A 436 0.04 -16.93 26.59
C ILE A 436 -0.01 -18.42 26.30
N ALA A 437 -0.39 -18.79 25.08
CA ALA A 437 -0.40 -20.17 24.61
C ALA A 437 0.02 -20.26 23.14
N LEU A 438 0.56 -21.41 22.74
CA LEU A 438 0.74 -21.79 21.35
C LEU A 438 -0.43 -22.67 20.93
N ARG A 439 -1.07 -22.33 19.81
CA ARG A 439 -2.06 -23.16 19.14
C ARG A 439 -1.40 -23.76 17.90
N ILE A 440 -1.37 -25.09 17.82
CA ILE A 440 -0.62 -25.84 16.82
C ILE A 440 -1.55 -26.83 16.10
N SER A 441 -1.44 -26.92 14.77
CA SER A 441 -2.12 -27.93 13.93
C SER A 441 -1.31 -28.23 12.68
N GLY A 442 -1.34 -29.47 12.20
CA GLY A 442 -0.58 -29.96 11.04
C GLY A 442 0.72 -30.65 11.41
N SER A 443 1.63 -30.77 10.44
CA SER A 443 2.91 -31.47 10.63
C SER A 443 4.05 -30.67 10.00
N GLY A 444 5.23 -30.69 10.64
CA GLY A 444 6.41 -29.97 10.23
C GLY A 444 7.22 -29.43 11.40
N GLU A 445 8.08 -28.49 11.14
CA GLU A 445 8.93 -27.86 12.13
C GLU A 445 8.61 -26.37 12.30
N PHE A 446 8.77 -25.84 13.50
CA PHE A 446 8.67 -24.42 13.77
C PHE A 446 9.81 -23.95 14.68
N THR A 447 10.10 -22.66 14.56
CA THR A 447 11.03 -21.96 15.44
C THR A 447 10.36 -20.67 15.94
N LEU A 448 10.29 -20.49 17.25
CA LEU A 448 9.89 -19.25 17.89
C LEU A 448 11.16 -18.58 18.45
N ASP A 449 11.56 -17.50 17.81
CA ASP A 449 12.83 -16.80 18.11
C ASP A 449 12.68 -15.73 19.20
N GLY A 450 11.48 -15.23 19.47
CA GLY A 450 11.23 -14.23 20.49
C GLY A 450 9.77 -13.81 20.62
N ILE A 451 9.38 -13.39 21.82
CA ILE A 451 8.16 -12.64 22.12
C ILE A 451 8.56 -11.46 22.99
N VAL A 452 8.36 -10.24 22.47
CA VAL A 452 8.63 -8.98 23.17
C VAL A 452 7.33 -8.24 23.42
N ILE A 453 7.17 -7.67 24.59
CA ILE A 453 5.98 -6.93 25.02
C ILE A 453 6.42 -5.58 25.54
N ASN A 454 6.00 -4.52 24.87
CA ASN A 454 6.27 -3.14 25.24
C ASN A 454 4.99 -2.48 25.72
N GLU A 455 5.06 -1.87 26.91
CA GLU A 455 3.96 -1.15 27.54
C GLU A 455 4.11 0.35 27.33
N TYR A 456 3.03 1.05 26.96
CA TYR A 456 2.98 2.50 26.73
C TYR A 456 1.77 3.14 27.40
N LYS A 457 1.92 4.37 27.86
CA LYS A 457 0.78 5.20 28.23
C LYS A 457 -0.08 5.48 26.99
N LYS A 458 -1.39 5.48 27.18
CA LYS A 458 -2.31 5.86 26.12
C LYS A 458 -2.16 7.37 25.87
N ILE A 459 -1.73 7.76 24.65
CA ILE A 459 -1.65 9.14 24.23
C ILE A 459 -2.94 9.47 23.51
N ASN A 460 -3.66 10.47 24.01
CA ASN A 460 -4.76 11.05 23.28
C ASN A 460 -4.21 12.19 22.43
N THR A 461 -4.00 11.97 21.15
CA THR A 461 -3.81 13.05 20.19
C THR A 461 -5.12 13.77 19.99
N LEU A 462 -5.08 15.08 19.85
CA LEU A 462 -6.24 15.82 19.38
C LEU A 462 -6.63 15.32 18.00
N ASN A 463 -7.88 14.95 17.86
CA ASN A 463 -8.42 14.51 16.58
C ASN A 463 -8.36 15.69 15.60
N ASN A 464 -8.22 15.36 14.33
CA ASN A 464 -8.39 16.33 13.26
C ASN A 464 -9.73 17.02 13.43
N VAL A 465 -9.77 18.35 13.30
CA VAL A 465 -11.03 19.05 13.25
C VAL A 465 -11.71 18.71 11.94
N GLU A 466 -12.68 17.84 12.03
CA GLU A 466 -13.52 17.44 10.89
C GLU A 466 -14.49 18.55 10.48
N TRP A 467 -14.53 19.63 11.25
CA TRP A 467 -15.57 20.66 11.24
C TRP A 467 -15.05 22.08 11.10
N ILE A 468 -14.09 22.30 10.22
CA ILE A 468 -14.11 23.64 9.64
C ILE A 468 -15.19 23.56 8.57
N ASP A 469 -16.35 24.16 8.85
CA ASP A 469 -17.42 24.32 7.89
C ASP A 469 -16.84 24.71 6.51
N LYS A 470 -17.42 24.21 5.42
CA LYS A 470 -17.04 24.63 4.06
C LYS A 470 -16.93 26.15 3.92
N PHE A 471 -17.72 26.86 4.69
CA PHE A 471 -17.70 28.32 4.81
C PHE A 471 -16.40 28.83 5.49
N ASP A 472 -15.94 28.19 6.55
CA ASP A 472 -14.73 28.56 7.27
C ASP A 472 -13.46 28.23 6.47
N LEU A 473 -13.44 27.11 5.77
CA LEU A 473 -12.37 26.76 4.82
C LEU A 473 -12.30 27.76 3.65
N ASN A 474 -13.44 28.24 3.16
CA ASN A 474 -13.50 29.28 2.15
C ASN A 474 -12.99 30.63 2.67
N LYS A 475 -13.26 31.00 3.93
CA LYS A 475 -12.69 32.18 4.60
C LYS A 475 -11.18 32.12 4.74
N LEU A 476 -10.64 30.90 4.93
CA LEU A 476 -9.20 30.63 4.98
C LEU A 476 -8.57 30.44 3.59
N GLY A 477 -9.39 30.48 2.51
CA GLY A 477 -8.93 30.39 1.11
C GLY A 477 -8.47 29.02 0.67
N VAL A 478 -8.91 27.93 1.31
CA VAL A 478 -8.33 26.61 1.09
C VAL A 478 -9.37 25.47 1.03
N SER A 479 -9.16 24.52 0.13
CA SER A 479 -9.95 23.30 0.01
C SER A 479 -9.09 22.06 0.28
N LYS A 480 -9.52 21.22 1.23
CA LYS A 480 -8.86 19.94 1.53
C LYS A 480 -9.07 18.95 0.37
N LYS A 481 -8.00 18.32 -0.11
CA LYS A 481 -8.06 17.14 -0.98
C LYS A 481 -7.65 15.91 -0.19
N ILE A 482 -8.30 14.79 -0.44
CA ILE A 482 -8.01 13.51 0.20
C ILE A 482 -7.21 12.65 -0.78
N ASN A 483 -6.15 12.00 -0.31
CA ASN A 483 -5.54 10.91 -1.04
C ASN A 483 -6.47 9.69 -0.93
N ILE A 484 -6.89 9.12 -2.06
CA ILE A 484 -7.83 7.97 -2.08
C ILE A 484 -7.31 6.81 -1.20
N GLY A 485 -6.01 6.53 -1.23
CA GLY A 485 -5.42 5.47 -0.39
C GLY A 485 -5.47 5.73 1.12
N GLU A 486 -5.69 6.97 1.54
CA GLU A 486 -5.80 7.37 2.95
C GLU A 486 -7.27 7.50 3.40
N LEU A 487 -8.21 7.38 2.48
CA LEU A 487 -9.65 7.44 2.77
C LEU A 487 -10.04 6.34 3.76
N LYS A 488 -10.75 6.71 4.81
CA LYS A 488 -11.32 5.78 5.79
C LYS A 488 -12.80 5.57 5.50
N MET A 489 -13.16 4.39 5.13
CA MET A 489 -14.53 4.03 4.77
C MET A 489 -15.13 3.05 5.77
N ALA A 490 -16.13 3.45 6.56
CA ALA A 490 -16.91 2.55 7.38
C ALA A 490 -17.81 1.71 6.46
N VAL A 491 -17.81 0.39 6.62
CA VAL A 491 -18.44 -0.50 5.64
C VAL A 491 -19.29 -1.60 6.24
N ILE A 492 -20.38 -1.92 5.51
CA ILE A 492 -21.13 -3.17 5.67
C ILE A 492 -21.26 -3.77 4.27
N MET A 493 -20.45 -4.80 3.99
CA MET A 493 -20.32 -5.41 2.67
C MET A 493 -20.21 -6.93 2.76
N ASP A 494 -20.56 -7.62 1.68
CA ASP A 494 -20.23 -9.04 1.50
C ASP A 494 -18.76 -9.22 1.12
N GLU A 495 -18.25 -10.43 1.30
CA GLU A 495 -16.83 -10.79 1.15
C GLU A 495 -16.22 -10.31 -0.17
N PHE A 496 -16.96 -10.47 -1.26
CA PHE A 496 -16.50 -10.08 -2.59
C PHE A 496 -16.29 -8.56 -2.73
N THR A 497 -17.24 -7.74 -2.29
CA THR A 497 -17.13 -6.27 -2.37
C THR A 497 -16.04 -5.77 -1.44
N THR A 498 -15.94 -6.36 -0.24
CA THR A 498 -14.85 -6.10 0.68
C THR A 498 -13.49 -6.32 -0.01
N ALA A 499 -13.31 -7.48 -0.64
CA ALA A 499 -12.09 -7.81 -1.36
C ALA A 499 -11.77 -6.85 -2.53
N CYS A 500 -12.79 -6.21 -3.12
CA CYS A 500 -12.60 -5.25 -4.20
C CYS A 500 -12.18 -3.86 -3.70
N TYR A 501 -12.59 -3.44 -2.51
CA TYR A 501 -12.27 -2.10 -1.98
C TYR A 501 -11.12 -2.08 -0.98
N GLU A 502 -10.74 -3.22 -0.36
CA GLU A 502 -9.66 -3.26 0.65
C GLU A 502 -8.29 -2.87 0.13
N ASP A 503 -8.07 -2.96 -1.20
CA ASP A 503 -6.85 -2.51 -1.88
C ASP A 503 -6.90 -1.04 -2.30
N GLU A 504 -8.06 -0.38 -2.20
CA GLU A 504 -8.25 1.02 -2.61
C GLU A 504 -8.11 1.99 -1.44
N CYS A 505 -8.65 1.63 -0.27
CA CYS A 505 -8.71 2.52 0.89
C CYS A 505 -8.79 1.71 2.20
N THR A 506 -8.76 2.41 3.34
CA THR A 506 -8.90 1.77 4.66
C THR A 506 -10.36 1.43 4.95
N LEU A 507 -10.67 0.13 5.10
CA LEU A 507 -12.01 -0.34 5.42
C LEU A 507 -12.20 -0.58 6.93
N ILE A 508 -13.20 0.07 7.52
CA ILE A 508 -13.65 -0.13 8.90
C ILE A 508 -14.89 -1.02 8.85
N LYS A 509 -14.72 -2.32 9.10
CA LYS A 509 -15.80 -3.32 9.02
C LYS A 509 -16.67 -3.24 10.26
N LEU A 510 -17.82 -2.58 10.19
CA LEU A 510 -18.74 -2.41 11.32
C LEU A 510 -19.37 -3.72 11.77
N THR A 511 -19.60 -3.86 13.08
CA THR A 511 -20.36 -4.96 13.66
C THR A 511 -21.62 -4.45 14.38
N PRO A 512 -22.72 -5.21 14.42
CA PRO A 512 -23.95 -4.76 15.07
C PRO A 512 -23.80 -4.41 16.56
N SER A 513 -22.83 -5.03 17.24
CA SER A 513 -22.65 -4.86 18.69
C SER A 513 -21.71 -3.72 19.08
N SER A 514 -20.83 -3.26 18.18
CA SER A 514 -19.77 -2.27 18.51
C SER A 514 -19.59 -1.18 17.45
N TRP A 515 -20.56 -1.01 16.55
CA TRP A 515 -20.48 -0.02 15.48
C TRP A 515 -20.24 1.42 15.99
N LYS A 516 -20.82 1.76 17.11
CA LYS A 516 -20.74 3.12 17.64
C LYS A 516 -19.34 3.44 18.16
N GLU A 517 -18.76 2.53 18.92
CA GLU A 517 -17.38 2.61 19.37
C GLU A 517 -16.43 2.63 18.19
N GLN A 518 -16.64 1.76 17.20
CA GLN A 518 -15.84 1.74 15.96
C GLN A 518 -15.89 3.05 15.18
N LEU A 519 -17.07 3.67 15.04
CA LEU A 519 -17.23 4.94 14.35
C LEU A 519 -16.57 6.10 15.13
N ILE A 520 -16.65 6.09 16.46
CA ILE A 520 -16.02 7.11 17.31
C ILE A 520 -14.50 6.99 17.30
N GLU A 521 -13.96 5.76 17.40
CA GLU A 521 -12.51 5.54 17.50
C GLU A 521 -11.81 5.72 16.17
N GLU A 522 -12.41 5.22 15.09
CA GLU A 522 -11.79 5.19 13.76
C GLU A 522 -12.04 6.44 12.93
N ASN A 523 -13.15 7.13 13.22
CA ASN A 523 -13.55 8.37 12.58
C ASN A 523 -13.50 8.30 11.04
N PRO A 524 -14.45 7.63 10.39
CA PRO A 524 -14.45 7.44 8.94
C PRO A 524 -14.82 8.71 8.16
N ASP A 525 -14.31 8.84 6.96
CA ASP A 525 -14.66 9.91 6.03
C ASP A 525 -16.06 9.74 5.43
N LEU A 526 -16.55 8.49 5.35
CA LEU A 526 -17.89 8.16 4.87
C LEU A 526 -18.35 6.78 5.38
N LEU A 527 -19.67 6.55 5.35
CA LEU A 527 -20.30 5.25 5.54
C LEU A 527 -20.73 4.69 4.20
N PHE A 528 -20.29 3.48 3.86
CA PHE A 528 -20.70 2.76 2.65
C PHE A 528 -21.32 1.41 3.00
N VAL A 529 -22.60 1.26 2.67
CA VAL A 529 -23.37 0.05 2.91
C VAL A 529 -23.90 -0.49 1.59
N GLU A 530 -23.65 -1.77 1.32
CA GLU A 530 -24.24 -2.41 0.15
C GLU A 530 -25.51 -3.20 0.48
N SER A 531 -26.24 -3.62 -0.55
CA SER A 531 -27.33 -4.60 -0.43
C SER A 531 -26.78 -5.99 -0.05
N ALA A 532 -26.18 -6.06 1.16
CA ALA A 532 -25.48 -7.23 1.64
C ALA A 532 -26.45 -8.32 2.12
N TRP A 533 -26.19 -9.56 1.70
CA TRP A 533 -26.93 -10.72 2.19
C TRP A 533 -26.39 -11.22 3.53
N LYS A 534 -25.07 -11.22 3.71
CA LYS A 534 -24.39 -11.70 4.91
C LYS A 534 -23.72 -10.54 5.65
N GLY A 535 -23.04 -9.67 4.96
CA GLY A 535 -22.33 -8.49 5.47
C GLY A 535 -21.22 -8.82 6.48
N ASN A 536 -20.01 -8.30 6.24
CA ASN A 536 -18.86 -8.38 7.14
C ASN A 536 -18.66 -9.75 7.81
N GLY A 537 -18.60 -10.83 6.99
CA GLY A 537 -18.38 -12.19 7.50
C GLY A 537 -19.63 -12.88 8.07
N GLY A 538 -20.83 -12.34 7.83
CA GLY A 538 -22.10 -12.92 8.22
C GLY A 538 -22.75 -12.28 9.45
N VAL A 539 -22.08 -11.35 10.12
CA VAL A 539 -22.64 -10.70 11.33
C VAL A 539 -23.84 -9.79 11.03
N TRP A 540 -24.03 -9.41 9.76
CA TRP A 540 -25.17 -8.64 9.28
C TRP A 540 -26.24 -9.46 8.56
N PHE A 541 -26.22 -10.79 8.71
CA PHE A 541 -27.21 -11.66 8.06
C PHE A 541 -28.64 -11.24 8.35
N LYS A 542 -29.42 -10.93 7.29
CA LYS A 542 -30.81 -10.44 7.34
C LYS A 542 -30.99 -9.10 8.09
N LYS A 543 -29.95 -8.24 8.20
CA LYS A 543 -30.04 -6.96 8.91
C LYS A 543 -29.99 -5.74 7.98
N ILE A 544 -29.81 -5.94 6.68
CA ILE A 544 -29.73 -4.83 5.69
C ILE A 544 -30.99 -4.78 4.81
N GLY A 545 -31.50 -5.94 4.36
CA GLY A 545 -32.74 -5.99 3.59
C GLY A 545 -33.99 -5.88 4.46
N ASP A 546 -35.15 -5.71 3.84
CA ASP A 546 -36.44 -5.70 4.55
C ASP A 546 -36.82 -7.11 4.97
N TYR A 547 -36.61 -7.40 6.26
CA TYR A 547 -36.99 -8.64 6.96
C TYR A 547 -37.84 -8.35 8.21
N GLY A 548 -38.30 -7.08 8.38
CA GLY A 548 -39.03 -6.58 9.53
C GLY A 548 -38.27 -5.51 10.31
N GLU A 549 -38.98 -4.63 11.01
CA GLU A 549 -38.42 -3.45 11.69
C GLU A 549 -37.33 -3.78 12.72
N GLU A 550 -37.48 -4.89 13.45
CA GLU A 550 -36.46 -5.30 14.42
C GLU A 550 -35.12 -5.67 13.75
N ASN A 551 -35.15 -6.23 12.54
CA ASN A 551 -33.93 -6.64 11.85
C ASN A 551 -33.11 -5.45 11.29
N ASN A 552 -33.77 -4.32 10.98
CA ASN A 552 -33.13 -3.13 10.40
C ASN A 552 -32.83 -2.05 11.46
N ARG A 553 -33.01 -2.35 12.74
CA ARG A 553 -32.83 -1.37 13.81
C ARG A 553 -31.42 -0.81 13.83
N GLU A 554 -30.40 -1.69 13.88
CA GLU A 554 -29.00 -1.26 14.02
C GLU A 554 -28.56 -0.43 12.80
N ILE A 555 -28.91 -0.83 11.58
CA ILE A 555 -28.52 -0.06 10.39
C ILE A 555 -29.17 1.33 10.36
N ASN A 556 -30.42 1.45 10.81
CA ASN A 556 -31.11 2.74 10.91
C ASN A 556 -30.47 3.64 11.99
N GLU A 557 -30.04 3.05 13.11
CA GLU A 557 -29.32 3.79 14.17
C GLU A 557 -27.94 4.26 13.68
N ILE A 558 -27.20 3.45 12.93
CA ILE A 558 -25.90 3.82 12.33
C ILE A 558 -26.09 4.99 11.36
N VAL A 559 -27.03 4.89 10.43
CA VAL A 559 -27.27 5.95 9.44
C VAL A 559 -27.68 7.25 10.13
N LYS A 560 -28.59 7.18 11.11
CA LYS A 560 -28.98 8.35 11.90
C LYS A 560 -27.80 8.99 12.64
N TRP A 561 -26.96 8.15 13.24
CA TRP A 561 -25.77 8.63 13.97
C TRP A 561 -24.77 9.28 13.00
N CYS A 562 -24.48 8.66 11.87
CA CYS A 562 -23.59 9.22 10.85
C CYS A 562 -24.10 10.58 10.35
N LYS A 563 -25.41 10.71 10.05
CA LYS A 563 -26.02 11.97 9.64
C LYS A 563 -25.90 13.07 10.71
N LEU A 564 -26.11 12.72 11.98
CA LEU A 564 -25.96 13.67 13.10
C LEU A 564 -24.50 14.11 13.28
N ASN A 565 -23.55 13.27 12.87
CA ASN A 565 -22.12 13.56 12.90
C ASN A 565 -21.56 13.99 11.52
N ASN A 566 -22.45 14.31 10.56
CA ASN A 566 -22.15 14.74 9.18
C ASN A 566 -21.20 13.82 8.40
N ILE A 567 -21.20 12.54 8.70
CA ILE A 567 -20.53 11.53 7.93
C ILE A 567 -21.44 11.17 6.75
N PRO A 568 -21.06 11.42 5.49
CA PRO A 568 -21.87 11.08 4.33
C PRO A 568 -22.23 9.59 4.32
N THR A 569 -23.50 9.29 4.11
CA THR A 569 -24.00 7.93 4.11
C THR A 569 -24.36 7.48 2.69
N ILE A 570 -23.82 6.35 2.27
CA ILE A 570 -23.94 5.80 0.92
C ILE A 570 -24.56 4.42 1.00
N PHE A 571 -25.61 4.20 0.22
CA PHE A 571 -26.15 2.86 -0.01
C PHE A 571 -25.90 2.44 -1.46
N TRP A 572 -25.31 1.27 -1.67
CA TRP A 572 -25.12 0.70 -3.01
C TRP A 572 -25.96 -0.56 -3.20
N ASN A 573 -27.02 -0.48 -4.05
CA ASN A 573 -27.79 -1.66 -4.39
C ASN A 573 -27.19 -2.38 -5.60
N LYS A 574 -26.48 -3.46 -5.32
CA LYS A 574 -25.89 -4.34 -6.35
C LYS A 574 -26.87 -5.42 -6.85
N GLU A 575 -28.05 -5.53 -6.25
CA GLU A 575 -29.06 -6.55 -6.51
C GLU A 575 -30.21 -6.04 -7.37
N ASP A 576 -30.17 -4.75 -7.77
CA ASP A 576 -31.16 -4.17 -8.66
C ASP A 576 -31.09 -4.77 -10.09
N PRO A 577 -32.21 -4.81 -10.80
CA PRO A 577 -33.57 -4.47 -10.36
C PRO A 577 -34.30 -5.60 -9.61
N VAL A 578 -33.70 -6.81 -9.54
CA VAL A 578 -34.35 -8.05 -9.10
C VAL A 578 -34.82 -7.99 -7.66
N HIS A 579 -34.03 -7.34 -6.80
CA HIS A 579 -34.32 -7.23 -5.37
C HIS A 579 -34.51 -5.78 -4.90
N PHE A 580 -35.01 -4.92 -5.79
CA PHE A 580 -35.29 -3.51 -5.48
C PHE A 580 -36.16 -3.36 -4.23
N ASP A 581 -37.30 -4.05 -4.19
CA ASP A 581 -38.26 -3.99 -3.08
C ASP A 581 -37.68 -4.49 -1.75
N ARG A 582 -36.68 -5.38 -1.81
CA ARG A 582 -36.00 -5.92 -0.63
C ARG A 582 -35.17 -4.87 0.09
N PHE A 583 -34.58 -3.90 -0.65
CA PHE A 583 -33.60 -2.99 -0.11
C PHE A 583 -34.04 -1.53 -0.08
N ILE A 584 -35.12 -1.16 -0.75
CA ILE A 584 -35.55 0.24 -0.85
C ILE A 584 -35.86 0.87 0.51
N ASN A 585 -36.45 0.13 1.44
CA ASN A 585 -36.81 0.64 2.77
C ASN A 585 -35.58 1.00 3.61
N THR A 586 -34.46 0.33 3.37
CA THR A 586 -33.16 0.70 3.98
C THR A 586 -32.51 1.83 3.19
N ALA A 587 -32.41 1.70 1.87
CA ALA A 587 -31.71 2.64 0.99
C ALA A 587 -32.23 4.07 1.12
N LYS A 588 -33.53 4.29 1.24
CA LYS A 588 -34.15 5.62 1.36
C LYS A 588 -33.73 6.44 2.60
N ASN A 589 -33.07 5.80 3.57
CA ASN A 589 -32.57 6.45 4.77
C ASN A 589 -31.18 7.08 4.58
N PHE A 590 -30.47 6.77 3.49
CA PHE A 590 -29.12 7.23 3.20
C PHE A 590 -29.12 8.57 2.47
N ASP A 591 -28.00 9.31 2.53
CA ASP A 591 -27.85 10.60 1.84
C ASP A 591 -27.67 10.40 0.34
N TYR A 592 -27.00 9.33 -0.06
CA TYR A 592 -26.70 9.00 -1.45
C TYR A 592 -27.02 7.54 -1.74
N ILE A 593 -27.65 7.31 -2.86
CA ILE A 593 -28.01 5.96 -3.33
C ILE A 593 -27.28 5.68 -4.63
N PHE A 594 -26.59 4.57 -4.67
CA PHE A 594 -25.99 4.04 -5.88
C PHE A 594 -26.65 2.71 -6.23
N THR A 595 -26.84 2.46 -7.50
CA THR A 595 -27.46 1.22 -8.01
C THR A 595 -26.68 0.70 -9.21
N THR A 596 -26.59 -0.63 -9.36
CA THR A 596 -26.00 -1.21 -10.57
C THR A 596 -26.86 -1.01 -11.81
N ASP A 597 -28.16 -0.77 -11.63
CA ASP A 597 -29.13 -0.60 -12.72
C ASP A 597 -29.57 0.86 -12.88
N ILE A 598 -29.16 1.50 -13.98
CA ILE A 598 -29.53 2.89 -14.26
C ILE A 598 -31.05 3.07 -14.39
N ASN A 599 -31.79 2.04 -14.84
CA ASN A 599 -33.23 2.08 -14.97
C ASN A 599 -33.95 2.15 -13.60
N SER A 600 -33.28 1.76 -12.52
CA SER A 600 -33.78 1.88 -11.14
C SER A 600 -33.60 3.29 -10.56
N VAL A 601 -32.73 4.13 -11.11
CA VAL A 601 -32.45 5.48 -10.61
C VAL A 601 -33.72 6.38 -10.53
N PRO A 602 -34.59 6.45 -11.54
CA PRO A 602 -35.82 7.24 -11.44
C PRO A 602 -36.74 6.80 -10.29
N ASN A 603 -36.79 5.49 -9.99
CA ASN A 603 -37.60 4.96 -8.89
C ASN A 603 -37.07 5.40 -7.54
N TYR A 604 -35.73 5.36 -7.34
CA TYR A 604 -35.12 5.89 -6.13
C TYR A 604 -35.41 7.37 -5.92
N LYS A 605 -35.25 8.19 -6.96
CA LYS A 605 -35.54 9.63 -6.92
C LYS A 605 -37.02 9.92 -6.60
N ALA A 606 -37.94 9.16 -7.19
CA ALA A 606 -39.38 9.30 -6.93
C ALA A 606 -39.75 8.95 -5.49
N ILE A 607 -39.11 7.92 -4.90
CA ILE A 607 -39.43 7.46 -3.55
C ILE A 607 -38.77 8.37 -2.48
N THR A 608 -37.55 8.84 -2.72
CA THR A 608 -36.85 9.70 -1.75
C THR A 608 -37.25 11.17 -1.88
N GLY A 609 -37.70 11.59 -3.04
CA GLY A 609 -37.94 13.01 -3.34
C GLY A 609 -36.65 13.82 -3.56
N GLU A 610 -35.47 13.14 -3.66
CA GLU A 610 -34.15 13.76 -3.81
C GLU A 610 -33.45 13.29 -5.09
N ASP A 611 -32.54 14.13 -5.58
CA ASP A 611 -31.78 13.83 -6.82
C ASP A 611 -30.50 13.00 -6.59
N ASN A 612 -30.21 12.59 -5.35
CA ASN A 612 -28.96 11.93 -4.95
C ASN A 612 -28.94 10.41 -5.22
N ALA A 613 -29.48 9.98 -6.36
CA ALA A 613 -29.41 8.59 -6.81
C ALA A 613 -28.67 8.48 -8.14
N TYR A 614 -27.73 7.54 -8.25
CA TYR A 614 -26.79 7.41 -9.37
C TYR A 614 -26.55 5.96 -9.75
N ALA A 615 -26.20 5.72 -11.03
CA ALA A 615 -25.75 4.40 -11.47
C ALA A 615 -24.28 4.17 -11.09
N LEU A 616 -23.99 2.99 -10.54
CA LEU A 616 -22.65 2.52 -10.20
C LEU A 616 -22.51 1.05 -10.60
N PRO A 617 -22.10 0.75 -11.84
CA PRO A 617 -21.88 -0.61 -12.30
C PRO A 617 -20.75 -1.33 -11.53
N PHE A 618 -20.70 -2.65 -11.64
CA PHE A 618 -19.54 -3.42 -11.21
C PHE A 618 -18.25 -2.97 -11.92
N ALA A 619 -17.13 -3.47 -11.45
CA ALA A 619 -15.80 -3.16 -11.97
C ALA A 619 -14.83 -4.33 -11.75
N ALA A 620 -13.60 -4.19 -12.18
CA ALA A 620 -12.50 -5.09 -11.82
C ALA A 620 -11.61 -4.48 -10.73
N GLN A 621 -11.08 -5.32 -9.84
CA GLN A 621 -10.00 -4.95 -8.93
C GLN A 621 -8.66 -5.35 -9.54
N PRO A 622 -7.81 -4.39 -9.96
CA PRO A 622 -6.59 -4.71 -10.70
C PRO A 622 -5.63 -5.64 -9.97
N LYS A 623 -5.49 -5.50 -8.65
CA LYS A 623 -4.58 -6.35 -7.87
C LYS A 623 -5.05 -7.81 -7.76
N LYS A 624 -6.33 -8.06 -7.99
CA LYS A 624 -6.95 -9.40 -7.96
C LYS A 624 -7.24 -9.91 -9.36
N HIS A 625 -7.83 -9.08 -10.21
CA HIS A 625 -8.20 -9.41 -11.58
C HIS A 625 -7.17 -8.77 -12.53
N ASN A 626 -6.21 -9.55 -12.97
CA ASN A 626 -5.07 -9.12 -13.79
C ASN A 626 -4.55 -10.28 -14.65
N PRO A 627 -3.76 -10.00 -15.69
CA PRO A 627 -3.28 -11.02 -16.62
C PRO A 627 -2.06 -11.82 -16.13
N ILE A 628 -1.56 -11.59 -14.91
CA ILE A 628 -0.41 -12.32 -14.37
C ILE A 628 -0.69 -13.82 -14.45
N LYS A 629 0.18 -14.56 -15.17
CA LYS A 629 0.00 -15.97 -15.45
C LYS A 629 -0.02 -16.81 -14.18
N LEU A 630 -0.81 -17.87 -14.21
CA LEU A 630 -0.69 -19.00 -13.28
C LEU A 630 0.54 -19.85 -13.64
N GLU A 631 0.93 -20.77 -12.78
CA GLU A 631 2.02 -21.71 -13.06
C GLU A 631 1.72 -22.62 -14.27
N SER A 632 0.44 -22.92 -14.53
CA SER A 632 -0.01 -23.71 -15.67
C SER A 632 -0.42 -22.82 -16.84
N GLU A 633 -0.16 -23.30 -18.06
CA GLU A 633 -0.68 -22.67 -19.28
C GLU A 633 -2.22 -22.71 -19.33
N ARG A 634 -2.80 -21.72 -20.04
CA ARG A 634 -4.24 -21.67 -20.28
C ARG A 634 -4.71 -22.88 -21.07
N LEU A 635 -5.75 -23.55 -20.59
CA LEU A 635 -6.39 -24.62 -21.34
C LEU A 635 -7.05 -24.04 -22.61
N ASN A 636 -6.84 -24.71 -23.74
CA ASN A 636 -7.43 -24.33 -25.04
C ASN A 636 -8.93 -24.67 -25.07
N LYS A 637 -9.70 -24.14 -24.15
CA LYS A 637 -11.11 -24.39 -23.89
C LYS A 637 -11.78 -23.15 -23.35
N ALA A 638 -13.11 -23.20 -23.26
CA ALA A 638 -13.90 -22.24 -22.50
C ALA A 638 -14.22 -22.73 -21.09
N CYS A 639 -14.42 -21.79 -20.18
CA CYS A 639 -14.85 -22.02 -18.80
C CYS A 639 -16.14 -21.27 -18.48
N PHE A 640 -17.08 -21.95 -17.82
CA PHE A 640 -18.20 -21.34 -17.16
C PHE A 640 -18.10 -21.54 -15.65
N ALA A 641 -17.99 -20.47 -14.86
CA ALA A 641 -18.04 -20.52 -13.40
C ALA A 641 -19.30 -19.80 -12.90
N GLY A 642 -20.30 -20.57 -12.47
CA GLY A 642 -21.60 -20.00 -12.07
C GLY A 642 -22.60 -21.05 -11.63
N SER A 643 -23.88 -20.65 -11.54
CA SER A 643 -24.97 -21.55 -11.14
C SER A 643 -25.99 -21.70 -12.25
N TYR A 644 -26.57 -22.90 -12.34
CA TYR A 644 -27.73 -23.16 -13.16
C TYR A 644 -29.00 -22.81 -12.39
N TYR A 645 -29.98 -22.20 -13.08
CA TYR A 645 -31.28 -21.80 -12.50
C TYR A 645 -32.41 -22.30 -13.36
N LYS A 646 -32.96 -23.47 -13.03
CA LYS A 646 -34.02 -24.12 -13.81
C LYS A 646 -35.32 -23.31 -13.89
N LEU A 647 -35.63 -22.57 -12.82
CA LEU A 647 -36.88 -21.81 -12.72
C LEU A 647 -36.86 -20.46 -13.45
N HIS A 648 -35.70 -19.96 -13.82
CA HIS A 648 -35.54 -18.72 -14.62
C HIS A 648 -35.51 -19.07 -16.12
N GLU A 649 -36.68 -19.19 -16.73
CA GLU A 649 -36.82 -19.74 -18.06
C GLU A 649 -35.99 -19.03 -19.14
N GLU A 650 -36.07 -17.72 -19.24
CA GLU A 650 -35.31 -16.95 -20.23
C GLU A 650 -33.80 -17.12 -20.06
N ARG A 651 -33.32 -17.01 -18.81
CA ARG A 651 -31.90 -17.20 -18.50
C ARG A 651 -31.46 -18.64 -18.79
N ARG A 652 -32.34 -19.62 -18.52
CA ARG A 652 -32.06 -21.03 -18.78
C ARG A 652 -31.90 -21.30 -20.25
N ILE A 653 -32.81 -20.79 -21.09
CA ILE A 653 -32.76 -20.94 -22.55
C ILE A 653 -31.44 -20.35 -23.11
N ASP A 654 -31.12 -19.12 -22.74
CA ASP A 654 -29.88 -18.48 -23.16
C ASP A 654 -28.64 -19.25 -22.69
N MET A 655 -28.66 -19.71 -21.44
CA MET A 655 -27.56 -20.44 -20.85
C MET A 655 -27.31 -21.76 -21.58
N GLU A 656 -28.38 -22.55 -21.79
CA GLU A 656 -28.26 -23.82 -22.48
C GLU A 656 -27.77 -23.63 -23.91
N ARG A 657 -28.30 -22.67 -24.64
CA ARG A 657 -27.87 -22.32 -26.01
C ARG A 657 -26.39 -21.98 -26.07
N VAL A 658 -25.91 -21.06 -25.21
CA VAL A 658 -24.51 -20.66 -25.22
C VAL A 658 -23.59 -21.79 -24.80
N LEU A 659 -23.98 -22.58 -23.78
CA LEU A 659 -23.16 -23.70 -23.30
C LEU A 659 -23.13 -24.85 -24.33
N ASP A 660 -24.23 -25.15 -25.01
CA ASP A 660 -24.26 -26.17 -26.04
C ASP A 660 -23.33 -25.80 -27.22
N GLU A 661 -23.38 -24.55 -27.70
CA GLU A 661 -22.53 -24.06 -28.79
C GLU A 661 -21.04 -24.07 -28.42
N VAL A 662 -20.72 -23.65 -27.18
CA VAL A 662 -19.35 -23.62 -26.67
C VAL A 662 -18.80 -25.04 -26.39
N ALA A 663 -19.66 -25.98 -25.96
CA ALA A 663 -19.28 -27.33 -25.61
C ALA A 663 -18.68 -28.11 -26.81
N GLU A 664 -19.07 -27.78 -28.06
CA GLU A 664 -18.52 -28.36 -29.29
C GLU A 664 -17.00 -28.11 -29.42
N TYR A 665 -16.50 -27.01 -28.84
CA TYR A 665 -15.09 -26.60 -28.90
C TYR A 665 -14.32 -26.85 -27.59
N GLY A 666 -14.99 -27.40 -26.57
CA GLY A 666 -14.45 -27.71 -25.26
C GLY A 666 -14.92 -26.70 -24.19
N LEU A 667 -15.59 -27.24 -23.18
CA LEU A 667 -16.15 -26.51 -22.07
C LEU A 667 -15.88 -27.23 -20.76
N ASP A 668 -15.43 -26.49 -19.75
CA ASP A 668 -15.42 -26.92 -18.36
C ASP A 668 -16.34 -26.02 -17.53
N ILE A 669 -17.11 -26.64 -16.61
CA ILE A 669 -18.09 -25.95 -15.77
C ILE A 669 -17.71 -26.09 -14.31
N TYR A 670 -17.60 -24.98 -13.61
CA TYR A 670 -17.51 -24.91 -12.13
C TYR A 670 -18.85 -24.46 -11.59
N ASP A 671 -19.60 -25.43 -11.05
CA ASP A 671 -20.93 -25.14 -10.48
C ASP A 671 -20.79 -24.65 -9.03
N ARG A 672 -21.20 -23.40 -8.78
CA ARG A 672 -21.19 -22.81 -7.45
C ARG A 672 -21.92 -23.66 -6.40
N ASN A 673 -22.97 -24.36 -6.82
CA ASN A 673 -23.85 -25.16 -5.96
C ASN A 673 -23.49 -26.66 -5.98
N TYR A 674 -22.37 -27.07 -6.58
CA TYR A 674 -21.99 -28.46 -6.83
C TYR A 674 -22.22 -29.38 -5.62
N GLU A 675 -21.72 -29.01 -4.44
CA GLU A 675 -21.85 -29.83 -3.23
C GLU A 675 -23.30 -29.99 -2.77
N ALA A 676 -24.09 -28.92 -2.86
CA ALA A 676 -25.51 -28.94 -2.48
C ALA A 676 -26.35 -29.71 -3.49
N VAL A 677 -26.07 -29.57 -4.78
CA VAL A 677 -26.71 -30.31 -5.88
C VAL A 677 -26.40 -31.80 -5.74
N LYS A 678 -25.13 -32.18 -5.52
CA LYS A 678 -24.70 -33.57 -5.34
C LYS A 678 -25.38 -34.24 -4.16
N LYS A 679 -25.71 -33.51 -3.09
CA LYS A 679 -26.47 -33.97 -1.93
C LYS A 679 -27.99 -33.95 -2.14
N GLY A 680 -28.47 -33.56 -3.33
CA GLY A 680 -29.91 -33.44 -3.60
C GLY A 680 -30.63 -32.28 -2.92
N LEU A 681 -29.89 -31.35 -2.29
CA LEU A 681 -30.45 -30.22 -1.53
C LEU A 681 -30.96 -29.08 -2.43
N MET A 682 -30.48 -29.02 -3.69
CA MET A 682 -30.82 -27.96 -4.64
C MET A 682 -31.20 -28.50 -6.02
N PRO A 683 -32.32 -29.24 -6.18
CA PRO A 683 -32.68 -29.90 -7.44
C PRO A 683 -32.95 -28.92 -8.59
N ASN A 684 -33.38 -27.68 -8.29
CA ASN A 684 -33.63 -26.64 -9.28
C ASN A 684 -32.33 -25.95 -9.80
N HIS A 685 -31.17 -26.34 -9.30
CA HIS A 685 -29.87 -25.85 -9.72
C HIS A 685 -29.02 -26.91 -10.44
N THR A 686 -29.61 -28.10 -10.70
CA THR A 686 -28.92 -29.20 -11.39
C THR A 686 -28.83 -28.91 -12.89
N PHE A 687 -27.61 -28.91 -13.42
CA PHE A 687 -27.38 -28.82 -14.86
C PHE A 687 -28.01 -29.97 -15.62
N PRO A 688 -28.43 -29.78 -16.89
CA PRO A 688 -28.85 -30.85 -17.77
C PRO A 688 -27.80 -31.97 -17.88
N GLU A 689 -28.23 -33.20 -17.98
CA GLU A 689 -27.37 -34.40 -17.98
C GLU A 689 -26.27 -34.35 -19.07
N ARG A 690 -26.56 -33.74 -20.25
CA ARG A 690 -25.59 -33.57 -21.34
C ARG A 690 -24.34 -32.79 -20.95
N PHE A 691 -24.39 -32.00 -19.86
CA PHE A 691 -23.22 -31.29 -19.33
C PHE A 691 -22.50 -32.02 -18.20
N SER A 692 -22.93 -33.20 -17.80
CA SER A 692 -22.37 -33.92 -16.65
C SER A 692 -20.84 -34.13 -16.73
N ASN A 693 -20.33 -34.44 -17.92
CA ASN A 693 -18.90 -34.62 -18.16
C ASN A 693 -18.09 -33.32 -18.18
N ASN A 694 -18.76 -32.16 -18.32
CA ASN A 694 -18.15 -30.86 -18.33
C ASN A 694 -17.96 -30.30 -16.91
N ILE A 695 -18.73 -30.80 -15.91
CA ILE A 695 -18.71 -30.29 -14.54
C ILE A 695 -17.45 -30.76 -13.82
N LYS A 696 -16.64 -29.80 -13.34
CA LYS A 696 -15.36 -30.04 -12.66
C LYS A 696 -15.44 -29.86 -11.14
N GLY A 697 -16.62 -29.58 -10.61
CA GLY A 697 -16.85 -29.26 -9.21
C GLY A 697 -17.20 -27.81 -8.97
N ASN A 698 -16.80 -27.26 -7.83
CA ASN A 698 -16.95 -25.85 -7.49
C ASN A 698 -15.59 -25.19 -7.22
N LEU A 699 -15.54 -23.85 -7.31
CA LEU A 699 -14.40 -23.04 -6.90
C LEU A 699 -14.78 -22.19 -5.69
N LYS A 700 -13.88 -22.10 -4.74
CA LYS A 700 -13.97 -21.09 -3.67
C LYS A 700 -13.59 -19.72 -4.23
N TYR A 701 -13.95 -18.67 -3.51
CA TYR A 701 -13.69 -17.31 -3.97
C TYR A 701 -12.20 -17.06 -4.31
N TYR A 702 -11.28 -17.51 -3.48
CA TYR A 702 -9.84 -17.37 -3.69
C TYR A 702 -9.26 -18.28 -4.78
N GLU A 703 -10.05 -19.21 -5.32
CA GLU A 703 -9.67 -20.08 -6.44
C GLU A 703 -10.23 -19.62 -7.79
N ILE A 704 -10.94 -18.48 -7.83
CA ILE A 704 -11.63 -18.02 -9.05
C ILE A 704 -10.66 -17.72 -10.19
N ASP A 705 -9.40 -17.45 -9.89
CA ASP A 705 -8.32 -17.28 -10.86
C ASP A 705 -8.17 -18.51 -11.77
N LYS A 706 -8.46 -19.72 -11.27
CA LYS A 706 -8.46 -20.96 -12.09
C LYS A 706 -9.47 -20.87 -13.25
N ALA A 707 -10.62 -20.21 -13.02
CA ALA A 707 -11.61 -20.00 -14.09
C ALA A 707 -11.21 -18.85 -15.02
N TYR A 708 -10.70 -17.73 -14.47
CA TYR A 708 -10.43 -16.53 -15.25
C TYR A 708 -9.09 -16.56 -15.98
N LYS A 709 -8.08 -17.20 -15.40
CA LYS A 709 -6.72 -17.26 -15.96
C LYS A 709 -6.34 -18.64 -16.48
N GLY A 710 -7.06 -19.69 -16.09
CA GLY A 710 -6.74 -21.08 -16.47
C GLY A 710 -7.30 -21.49 -17.83
N TYR A 711 -8.13 -20.68 -18.50
CA TYR A 711 -8.80 -20.99 -19.76
C TYR A 711 -8.60 -19.86 -20.77
N LYS A 712 -8.65 -20.18 -22.07
CA LYS A 712 -8.60 -19.18 -23.13
C LYS A 712 -9.89 -18.36 -23.26
N LEU A 713 -11.03 -18.91 -22.89
CA LEU A 713 -12.33 -18.25 -23.02
C LEU A 713 -13.15 -18.34 -21.74
N ILE A 714 -13.93 -17.30 -21.44
CA ILE A 714 -14.92 -17.30 -20.36
C ILE A 714 -16.31 -17.16 -20.96
N VAL A 715 -17.23 -17.97 -20.43
CA VAL A 715 -18.66 -17.85 -20.75
C VAL A 715 -19.36 -17.03 -19.68
N ASN A 716 -20.12 -16.03 -20.12
CA ASN A 716 -21.00 -15.23 -19.28
C ASN A 716 -22.47 -15.41 -19.67
N VAL A 717 -23.33 -15.51 -18.67
CA VAL A 717 -24.79 -15.59 -18.85
C VAL A 717 -25.45 -14.56 -17.94
N ASN A 718 -26.26 -13.68 -18.52
CA ASN A 718 -26.91 -12.58 -17.83
C ASN A 718 -28.34 -12.96 -17.39
N THR A 719 -28.74 -12.52 -16.20
CA THR A 719 -30.12 -12.63 -15.71
C THR A 719 -30.93 -11.40 -16.13
N VAL A 720 -30.30 -10.22 -16.07
CA VAL A 720 -30.90 -8.95 -16.48
C VAL A 720 -30.44 -8.64 -17.91
N LYS A 721 -31.36 -8.57 -18.84
CA LYS A 721 -31.05 -8.39 -20.27
C LYS A 721 -31.16 -6.92 -20.71
N TYR A 722 -32.12 -6.18 -20.16
CA TYR A 722 -32.51 -4.87 -20.65
C TYR A 722 -32.09 -3.72 -19.71
N SER A 723 -30.99 -3.88 -19.07
CA SER A 723 -30.35 -2.82 -18.29
C SER A 723 -29.09 -2.34 -18.99
N PRO A 724 -28.95 -1.02 -19.25
CA PRO A 724 -27.74 -0.47 -19.85
C PRO A 724 -26.49 -0.58 -18.97
N THR A 725 -26.65 -0.86 -17.66
CA THR A 725 -25.51 -0.83 -16.70
C THR A 725 -25.41 -2.07 -15.81
N MET A 726 -26.50 -2.84 -15.65
CA MET A 726 -26.52 -4.03 -14.80
C MET A 726 -26.30 -5.30 -15.61
N PHE A 727 -25.16 -5.93 -15.43
CA PHE A 727 -24.80 -7.26 -15.93
C PHE A 727 -23.74 -7.89 -15.02
N SER A 728 -23.39 -9.14 -15.32
CA SER A 728 -22.48 -9.90 -14.47
C SER A 728 -21.08 -9.25 -14.39
N ARG A 729 -20.56 -9.09 -13.18
CA ARG A 729 -19.18 -8.65 -12.90
C ARG A 729 -18.11 -9.47 -13.63
N ARG A 730 -18.42 -10.75 -13.97
CA ARG A 730 -17.52 -11.66 -14.69
C ARG A 730 -16.98 -11.08 -15.99
N VAL A 731 -17.74 -10.21 -16.64
CA VAL A 731 -17.30 -9.52 -17.86
C VAL A 731 -16.09 -8.64 -17.56
N PHE A 732 -16.17 -7.79 -16.53
CA PHE A 732 -15.06 -6.93 -16.11
C PHE A 732 -13.86 -7.74 -15.63
N GLU A 733 -14.11 -8.73 -14.77
CA GLU A 733 -13.07 -9.56 -14.16
C GLU A 733 -12.34 -10.42 -15.20
N GLY A 734 -13.08 -11.02 -16.13
CA GLY A 734 -12.53 -11.83 -17.21
C GLY A 734 -11.66 -11.03 -18.17
N LEU A 735 -12.18 -9.87 -18.63
CA LEU A 735 -11.42 -8.97 -19.51
C LEU A 735 -10.16 -8.43 -18.82
N ALA A 736 -10.23 -8.08 -17.54
CA ALA A 736 -9.06 -7.66 -16.75
C ALA A 736 -7.99 -8.75 -16.65
N CYS A 737 -8.41 -10.02 -16.58
CA CYS A 737 -7.51 -11.18 -16.60
C CYS A 737 -6.94 -11.50 -18.00
N GLY A 738 -7.24 -10.69 -19.00
CA GLY A 738 -6.82 -10.91 -20.38
C GLY A 738 -7.52 -12.12 -21.02
N THR A 739 -8.72 -12.44 -20.58
CA THR A 739 -9.48 -13.57 -21.11
C THR A 739 -10.70 -13.08 -21.87
N PRO A 740 -10.78 -13.32 -23.20
CA PRO A 740 -11.94 -12.97 -24.00
C PRO A 740 -13.23 -13.59 -23.46
N VAL A 741 -14.30 -12.80 -23.47
CA VAL A 741 -15.60 -13.17 -22.90
C VAL A 741 -16.61 -13.42 -24.01
N ILE A 742 -17.30 -14.57 -23.93
CA ILE A 742 -18.49 -14.89 -24.69
C ILE A 742 -19.69 -14.69 -23.79
N SER A 743 -20.69 -13.92 -24.21
CA SER A 743 -21.82 -13.56 -23.36
C SER A 743 -23.17 -13.82 -24.04
N SER A 744 -24.16 -14.31 -23.28
CA SER A 744 -25.55 -14.15 -23.69
C SER A 744 -25.87 -12.65 -23.79
N TYR A 745 -26.92 -12.33 -24.53
CA TYR A 745 -27.33 -10.94 -24.74
C TYR A 745 -27.52 -10.18 -23.43
N SER A 746 -27.02 -8.96 -23.40
CA SER A 746 -27.31 -7.93 -22.39
C SER A 746 -27.08 -6.57 -23.03
N GLU A 747 -28.06 -5.67 -22.91
CA GLU A 747 -27.96 -4.28 -23.36
C GLU A 747 -26.74 -3.57 -22.77
N GLY A 748 -26.44 -3.80 -21.48
CA GLY A 748 -25.29 -3.21 -20.81
C GLY A 748 -23.96 -3.73 -21.34
N VAL A 749 -23.86 -5.03 -21.64
CA VAL A 749 -22.65 -5.60 -22.27
C VAL A 749 -22.49 -5.05 -23.67
N GLU A 750 -23.58 -4.96 -24.43
CA GLU A 750 -23.57 -4.42 -25.80
C GLU A 750 -23.18 -2.93 -25.81
N SER A 751 -23.69 -2.13 -24.87
CA SER A 751 -23.40 -0.70 -24.81
C SER A 751 -21.98 -0.37 -24.32
N MET A 752 -21.46 -1.09 -23.33
CA MET A 752 -20.16 -0.81 -22.73
C MET A 752 -18.98 -1.52 -23.42
N PHE A 753 -19.23 -2.70 -23.98
CA PHE A 753 -18.17 -3.59 -24.50
C PHE A 753 -18.44 -4.03 -25.95
N LYS A 754 -19.15 -3.21 -26.74
CA LYS A 754 -19.33 -3.45 -28.15
C LYS A 754 -17.97 -3.70 -28.83
N ASP A 755 -17.91 -4.71 -29.67
CA ASP A 755 -16.70 -5.13 -30.39
C ASP A 755 -15.57 -5.72 -29.51
N ILE A 756 -15.79 -5.84 -28.18
CA ILE A 756 -14.83 -6.41 -27.22
C ILE A 756 -15.34 -7.76 -26.68
N VAL A 757 -16.62 -7.84 -26.35
CA VAL A 757 -17.29 -9.05 -25.86
C VAL A 757 -18.12 -9.65 -26.97
N TYR A 758 -17.99 -10.94 -27.18
CA TYR A 758 -18.77 -11.67 -28.21
C TYR A 758 -20.16 -12.02 -27.67
N ILE A 759 -21.16 -11.29 -28.15
CA ILE A 759 -22.53 -11.45 -27.69
C ILE A 759 -23.26 -12.37 -28.66
N THR A 760 -23.85 -13.46 -28.15
CA THR A 760 -24.69 -14.34 -28.93
C THR A 760 -26.17 -14.04 -28.70
N LYS A 761 -26.91 -13.84 -29.78
CA LYS A 761 -28.36 -13.64 -29.81
C LYS A 761 -29.10 -14.85 -30.36
N GLU A 762 -28.49 -15.54 -31.33
CA GLU A 762 -29.05 -16.69 -32.04
C GLU A 762 -28.05 -17.88 -32.02
N GLU A 763 -28.57 -19.06 -32.39
CA GLU A 763 -27.74 -20.26 -32.54
C GLU A 763 -26.81 -20.11 -33.75
N GLY A 764 -25.55 -20.47 -33.58
CA GLY A 764 -24.52 -20.42 -34.63
C GLY A 764 -23.74 -19.11 -34.70
N ASP A 765 -24.09 -18.08 -33.88
CA ASP A 765 -23.36 -16.80 -33.83
C ASP A 765 -21.87 -16.97 -33.51
N LEU A 766 -21.53 -17.97 -32.71
CA LEU A 766 -20.16 -18.21 -32.22
C LEU A 766 -19.33 -19.17 -33.11
N LYS A 767 -19.95 -19.80 -34.10
CA LYS A 767 -19.34 -20.86 -34.90
C LYS A 767 -18.02 -20.46 -35.56
N ASN A 768 -17.88 -19.22 -36.02
CA ASN A 768 -16.64 -18.73 -36.63
C ASN A 768 -15.71 -18.02 -35.65
N ILE A 769 -16.21 -17.60 -34.50
CA ILE A 769 -15.50 -16.79 -33.52
C ILE A 769 -14.69 -17.67 -32.59
N ILE A 770 -15.29 -18.74 -32.04
CA ILE A 770 -14.63 -19.62 -31.08
C ILE A 770 -13.37 -20.28 -31.68
N PRO A 771 -13.44 -20.92 -32.86
CA PRO A 771 -12.25 -21.53 -33.48
C PRO A 771 -11.13 -20.49 -33.72
N LYS A 772 -11.48 -19.26 -34.11
CA LYS A 772 -10.50 -18.21 -34.33
C LYS A 772 -9.81 -17.81 -33.03
N LEU A 773 -10.57 -17.61 -31.94
CA LEU A 773 -10.01 -17.28 -30.62
C LEU A 773 -9.17 -18.41 -30.03
N LEU A 774 -9.50 -19.66 -30.31
CA LEU A 774 -8.75 -20.80 -29.77
C LEU A 774 -7.48 -21.11 -30.58
N ASN A 775 -7.45 -20.87 -31.91
CA ASN A 775 -6.40 -21.34 -32.80
C ASN A 775 -5.52 -20.24 -33.42
N ASP A 776 -5.97 -18.97 -33.40
CA ASP A 776 -5.20 -17.83 -33.89
C ASP A 776 -4.66 -17.04 -32.69
N GLU A 777 -3.40 -17.26 -32.35
CA GLU A 777 -2.73 -16.67 -31.18
C GLU A 777 -2.64 -15.13 -31.25
N ASP A 778 -2.32 -14.60 -32.44
CA ASP A 778 -2.20 -13.16 -32.62
C ASP A 778 -3.57 -12.47 -32.47
N TYR A 779 -4.61 -13.04 -33.03
CA TYR A 779 -5.96 -12.57 -32.85
C TYR A 779 -6.41 -12.62 -31.40
N TYR A 780 -6.14 -13.74 -30.71
CA TYR A 780 -6.43 -13.92 -29.30
C TYR A 780 -5.76 -12.82 -28.45
N ASN A 781 -4.45 -12.59 -28.65
CA ASN A 781 -3.69 -11.62 -27.88
C ASN A 781 -4.13 -10.18 -28.13
N ARG A 782 -4.55 -9.84 -29.36
CA ARG A 782 -5.13 -8.53 -29.69
C ARG A 782 -6.46 -8.32 -28.98
N VAL A 783 -7.36 -9.29 -29.04
CA VAL A 783 -8.68 -9.22 -28.36
C VAL A 783 -8.51 -9.10 -26.84
N SER A 784 -7.63 -9.93 -26.26
CA SER A 784 -7.28 -9.87 -24.84
C SER A 784 -6.79 -8.49 -24.43
N LYS A 785 -5.88 -7.91 -25.23
CA LYS A 785 -5.30 -6.59 -24.93
C LYS A 785 -6.31 -5.45 -25.02
N ILE A 786 -7.19 -5.47 -26.01
CA ILE A 786 -8.28 -4.48 -26.14
C ILE A 786 -9.20 -4.54 -24.91
N GLY A 787 -9.59 -5.74 -24.50
CA GLY A 787 -10.42 -5.95 -23.31
C GLY A 787 -9.77 -5.43 -22.04
N MET A 788 -8.48 -5.73 -21.83
CA MET A 788 -7.73 -5.22 -20.69
C MET A 788 -7.64 -3.69 -20.68
N ARG A 789 -7.34 -3.06 -21.82
CA ARG A 789 -7.30 -1.59 -21.94
C ARG A 789 -8.61 -0.95 -21.55
N GLU A 790 -9.74 -1.47 -22.07
CA GLU A 790 -11.06 -0.92 -21.75
C GLU A 790 -11.34 -0.98 -20.25
N VAL A 791 -11.10 -2.14 -19.62
CA VAL A 791 -11.38 -2.31 -18.19
C VAL A 791 -10.43 -1.48 -17.33
N PHE A 792 -9.13 -1.56 -17.57
CA PHE A 792 -8.17 -0.85 -16.71
C PHE A 792 -8.20 0.68 -16.86
N ASN A 793 -8.65 1.20 -18.00
CA ASN A 793 -8.76 2.64 -18.21
C ASN A 793 -10.05 3.25 -17.68
N LYS A 794 -11.17 2.46 -17.58
CA LYS A 794 -12.50 3.03 -17.31
C LYS A 794 -13.31 2.28 -16.25
N HIS A 795 -12.96 1.04 -15.94
CA HIS A 795 -13.82 0.13 -15.17
C HIS A 795 -13.09 -0.56 -14.03
N THR A 796 -12.29 0.20 -13.26
CA THR A 796 -11.67 -0.28 -12.02
C THR A 796 -12.44 0.18 -10.78
N TYR A 797 -12.25 -0.49 -9.64
CA TYR A 797 -12.83 -0.03 -8.38
C TYR A 797 -12.25 1.31 -7.92
N THR A 798 -11.01 1.67 -8.31
CA THR A 798 -10.48 3.04 -8.18
C THR A 798 -11.36 4.06 -8.90
N ASP A 799 -11.79 3.76 -10.15
CA ASP A 799 -12.68 4.64 -10.92
C ASP A 799 -14.08 4.74 -10.29
N ARG A 800 -14.59 3.64 -9.71
CA ARG A 800 -15.89 3.65 -8.98
C ARG A 800 -15.81 4.50 -7.72
N LEU A 801 -14.73 4.35 -6.94
CA LEU A 801 -14.52 5.14 -5.74
C LEU A 801 -14.36 6.63 -6.07
N ALA A 802 -13.57 6.96 -7.09
CA ALA A 802 -13.42 8.32 -7.59
C ALA A 802 -14.79 8.93 -7.99
N TYR A 803 -15.62 8.17 -8.72
CA TYR A 803 -16.95 8.59 -9.10
C TYR A 803 -17.88 8.82 -7.89
N ILE A 804 -17.82 7.95 -6.88
CA ILE A 804 -18.55 8.14 -5.62
C ILE A 804 -18.12 9.45 -4.95
N LEU A 805 -16.82 9.68 -4.80
CA LEU A 805 -16.28 10.88 -4.15
C LEU A 805 -16.70 12.16 -4.90
N ASP A 806 -16.70 12.13 -6.23
CA ASP A 806 -17.21 13.24 -7.05
C ASP A 806 -18.69 13.55 -6.77
N LYS A 807 -19.53 12.51 -6.65
CA LYS A 807 -20.98 12.69 -6.41
C LYS A 807 -21.29 13.20 -5.01
N ILE A 808 -20.51 12.80 -4.01
CA ILE A 808 -20.71 13.26 -2.63
C ILE A 808 -19.94 14.56 -2.32
N GLY A 809 -19.20 15.10 -3.30
CA GLY A 809 -18.50 16.38 -3.19
C GLY A 809 -17.21 16.34 -2.38
N ILE A 810 -16.62 15.15 -2.17
CA ILE A 810 -15.30 15.00 -1.55
C ILE A 810 -14.23 15.15 -2.62
N ARG A 811 -13.35 16.13 -2.45
CA ARG A 811 -12.21 16.35 -3.35
C ARG A 811 -11.09 15.37 -3.04
N TYR A 812 -10.50 14.79 -4.08
CA TYR A 812 -9.41 13.81 -3.94
C TYR A 812 -8.29 14.08 -4.96
N GLU A 813 -7.12 13.54 -4.66
CA GLU A 813 -6.00 13.53 -5.60
C GLU A 813 -6.06 12.27 -6.47
N LYS A 814 -6.15 12.47 -7.78
CA LYS A 814 -5.94 11.40 -8.76
C LYS A 814 -4.48 11.47 -9.21
N ARG A 815 -3.60 10.71 -8.55
CA ARG A 815 -2.19 10.63 -8.93
C ARG A 815 -2.03 9.71 -10.13
N ALA A 816 -1.64 10.26 -11.28
CA ALA A 816 -1.21 9.48 -12.42
C ALA A 816 0.32 9.41 -12.46
N ASN A 817 0.88 8.22 -12.72
CA ASN A 817 2.32 8.05 -12.84
C ASN A 817 2.88 8.89 -13.99
N THR A 818 4.01 9.53 -13.78
CA THR A 818 4.72 10.29 -14.81
C THR A 818 5.84 9.45 -15.42
N VAL A 819 6.04 9.58 -16.74
CA VAL A 819 7.08 8.84 -17.47
C VAL A 819 7.95 9.80 -18.25
N THR A 820 9.27 9.75 -18.05
CA THR A 820 10.22 10.46 -18.90
C THR A 820 10.81 9.51 -19.94
N LEU A 821 10.62 9.83 -21.22
CA LEU A 821 11.39 9.21 -22.29
C LEU A 821 12.77 9.88 -22.32
N LEU A 822 13.83 9.07 -22.22
CA LEU A 822 15.21 9.55 -22.27
C LEU A 822 15.94 8.95 -23.46
N ALA A 823 16.53 9.80 -24.28
CA ALA A 823 17.27 9.38 -25.46
C ALA A 823 18.52 10.25 -25.70
N ILE A 824 19.50 9.69 -26.39
CA ILE A 824 20.70 10.39 -26.85
C ILE A 824 20.57 10.64 -28.34
N ALA A 825 20.72 11.91 -28.79
CA ALA A 825 20.74 12.27 -30.17
C ALA A 825 22.18 12.55 -30.60
N LYS A 826 22.71 11.80 -31.60
CA LYS A 826 24.03 11.93 -32.18
C LYS A 826 24.02 12.62 -33.53
N SER A 827 22.86 12.89 -34.10
CA SER A 827 22.62 13.58 -35.34
C SER A 827 21.30 14.34 -35.32
N ASP A 828 21.12 15.25 -36.30
CA ASP A 828 19.86 15.98 -36.48
C ASP A 828 18.70 15.02 -36.84
N GLU A 829 19.00 13.98 -37.60
CA GLU A 829 18.04 12.94 -37.97
C GLU A 829 17.57 12.13 -36.77
N GLU A 830 18.49 11.70 -35.88
CA GLU A 830 18.12 10.98 -34.63
C GLU A 830 17.29 11.89 -33.73
N TYR A 831 17.63 13.19 -33.66
CA TYR A 831 16.84 14.15 -32.88
C TYR A 831 15.39 14.22 -33.35
N GLU A 832 15.14 14.29 -34.64
CA GLU A 832 13.78 14.30 -35.22
C GLU A 832 13.05 12.94 -35.01
N LYS A 833 13.78 11.84 -35.12
CA LYS A 833 13.21 10.52 -34.81
C LYS A 833 12.75 10.43 -33.35
N ILE A 834 13.54 10.93 -32.39
CA ILE A 834 13.18 10.98 -30.97
C ILE A 834 11.91 11.81 -30.75
N LEU A 835 11.83 12.99 -31.35
CA LEU A 835 10.63 13.82 -31.27
C LEU A 835 9.41 13.11 -31.85
N LYS A 836 9.57 12.41 -32.97
CA LYS A 836 8.49 11.63 -33.60
C LYS A 836 8.01 10.51 -32.69
N ILE A 837 8.92 9.75 -32.06
CA ILE A 837 8.58 8.68 -31.11
C ILE A 837 7.80 9.27 -29.92
N TYR A 838 8.28 10.38 -29.34
CA TYR A 838 7.61 11.04 -28.22
C TYR A 838 6.21 11.54 -28.58
N ASN A 839 6.07 12.23 -29.71
CA ASN A 839 4.79 12.78 -30.14
C ASN A 839 3.77 11.69 -30.50
N ASN A 840 4.23 10.53 -30.97
CA ASN A 840 3.39 9.38 -31.31
C ASN A 840 2.81 8.68 -30.07
N GLN A 841 3.38 8.86 -28.88
CA GLN A 841 2.84 8.22 -27.67
C GLN A 841 1.54 8.90 -27.23
N ASN A 842 0.49 8.15 -26.97
CA ASN A 842 -0.82 8.65 -26.54
C ASN A 842 -0.94 8.87 -25.01
N TYR A 843 0.11 8.57 -24.23
CA TYR A 843 0.11 8.79 -22.80
C TYR A 843 0.30 10.27 -22.46
N GLU A 844 -0.64 10.86 -21.68
CA GLU A 844 -0.63 12.31 -21.41
C GLU A 844 0.48 12.76 -20.43
N ASN A 845 0.72 11.98 -19.35
CA ASN A 845 1.69 12.33 -18.30
C ASN A 845 3.12 11.93 -18.68
N LYS A 846 3.51 12.19 -19.91
CA LYS A 846 4.85 11.92 -20.43
C LYS A 846 5.70 13.18 -20.51
N ARG A 847 7.00 13.00 -20.36
CA ARG A 847 8.04 14.02 -20.57
C ARG A 847 9.13 13.46 -21.48
N LEU A 848 9.93 14.34 -22.05
CA LEU A 848 11.05 13.96 -22.89
C LEU A 848 12.33 14.66 -22.40
N VAL A 849 13.36 13.87 -22.19
CA VAL A 849 14.74 14.35 -21.97
C VAL A 849 15.60 13.88 -23.14
N ILE A 850 16.17 14.85 -23.86
CA ILE A 850 17.10 14.57 -24.96
C ILE A 850 18.51 15.00 -24.55
N LEU A 851 19.42 14.06 -24.55
CA LEU A 851 20.85 14.33 -24.37
C LEU A 851 21.47 14.49 -25.75
N ILE A 852 21.88 15.72 -26.06
CA ILE A 852 22.42 16.06 -27.37
C ILE A 852 23.93 15.82 -27.35
N ASP A 853 24.43 14.93 -28.21
CA ASP A 853 25.84 14.86 -28.53
C ASP A 853 26.22 15.99 -29.49
N LYS A 854 27.51 16.33 -29.60
CA LYS A 854 27.98 17.43 -30.47
C LYS A 854 27.94 16.99 -31.91
N PHE A 855 26.99 17.51 -32.68
CA PHE A 855 26.87 17.37 -34.15
C PHE A 855 26.59 18.73 -34.78
N ASP A 856 26.71 18.84 -36.08
CA ASP A 856 26.47 20.13 -36.77
C ASP A 856 25.05 20.64 -36.54
N GLY A 857 24.94 21.86 -36.03
CA GLY A 857 23.65 22.51 -35.75
C GLY A 857 23.05 22.18 -34.37
N TYR A 858 23.70 21.38 -33.52
CA TYR A 858 23.19 20.97 -32.21
C TYR A 858 22.78 22.14 -31.30
N ILE A 859 23.48 23.28 -31.39
CA ILE A 859 23.17 24.51 -30.61
C ILE A 859 21.77 25.03 -30.97
N ARG A 860 21.38 24.91 -32.24
CA ARG A 860 20.06 25.36 -32.72
C ARG A 860 18.95 24.49 -32.09
N ARG A 861 19.18 23.19 -31.98
CA ARG A 861 18.27 22.22 -31.32
C ARG A 861 18.19 22.46 -29.82
N PHE A 862 19.33 22.66 -29.17
CA PHE A 862 19.38 22.95 -27.73
C PHE A 862 18.59 24.21 -27.35
N LYS A 863 18.64 25.26 -28.15
CA LYS A 863 17.92 26.52 -27.88
C LYS A 863 16.42 26.46 -28.13
N LYS A 864 15.96 25.56 -29.02
CA LYS A 864 14.57 25.54 -29.51
C LYS A 864 13.61 24.82 -28.56
N TYR A 865 14.07 23.83 -27.78
CA TYR A 865 13.20 22.84 -27.12
C TYR A 865 13.47 22.69 -25.62
N ASN A 866 13.47 23.78 -24.86
CA ASN A 866 13.32 23.74 -23.41
C ASN A 866 11.92 24.24 -23.06
N THR A 867 10.97 23.31 -23.06
CA THR A 867 9.56 23.53 -22.66
C THR A 867 9.28 22.83 -21.33
N LYS A 868 8.05 22.94 -20.84
CA LYS A 868 7.62 22.22 -19.62
C LYS A 868 7.77 20.69 -19.74
N ASP A 869 7.55 20.15 -20.95
CA ASP A 869 7.45 18.71 -21.19
C ASP A 869 8.65 18.13 -21.96
N ILE A 870 9.44 18.98 -22.61
CA ILE A 870 10.65 18.58 -23.35
C ILE A 870 11.84 19.37 -22.82
N THR A 871 12.85 18.67 -22.33
CA THR A 871 14.08 19.27 -21.83
C THR A 871 15.28 18.68 -22.57
N THR A 872 16.20 19.55 -23.00
CA THR A 872 17.43 19.14 -23.68
C THR A 872 18.64 19.44 -22.82
N PHE A 873 19.59 18.53 -22.80
CA PHE A 873 20.91 18.71 -22.19
C PHE A 873 22.00 18.37 -23.20
N ILE A 874 23.18 18.93 -22.99
CA ILE A 874 24.36 18.55 -23.77
C ILE A 874 25.03 17.36 -23.08
N LEU A 875 25.18 16.25 -23.80
CA LEU A 875 25.71 14.99 -23.27
C LEU A 875 27.06 15.16 -22.55
N SER A 876 27.97 15.93 -23.12
CA SER A 876 29.30 16.17 -22.53
C SER A 876 29.27 16.90 -21.19
N TYR A 877 28.14 17.49 -20.77
CA TYR A 877 28.00 18.17 -19.48
C TYR A 877 27.35 17.28 -18.39
N MET A 878 27.05 16.03 -18.71
CA MET A 878 26.43 15.11 -17.73
C MET A 878 27.35 14.77 -16.55
N HIS A 879 28.64 14.97 -16.67
CA HIS A 879 29.61 14.85 -15.57
C HIS A 879 29.36 15.86 -14.42
N ASN A 880 28.54 16.89 -14.65
CA ASN A 880 28.13 17.83 -13.60
C ASN A 880 26.98 17.33 -12.73
N TYR A 881 26.38 16.18 -13.05
CA TYR A 881 25.29 15.55 -12.32
C TYR A 881 25.75 14.25 -11.69
N ASN A 882 25.24 13.95 -10.47
CA ASN A 882 25.66 12.74 -9.76
C ASN A 882 24.84 11.50 -10.21
N ASN A 883 23.54 11.68 -10.41
CA ASN A 883 22.65 10.58 -10.79
C ASN A 883 21.56 11.07 -11.77
N ILE A 884 20.87 10.10 -12.37
CA ILE A 884 19.85 10.36 -13.39
C ILE A 884 18.65 11.15 -12.85
N MET A 885 18.36 11.07 -11.55
CA MET A 885 17.22 11.77 -10.93
C MET A 885 17.39 13.29 -10.90
N GLU A 886 18.58 13.79 -11.13
CA GLU A 886 18.81 15.23 -11.25
C GLU A 886 18.23 15.79 -12.55
N ILE A 887 18.17 14.99 -13.62
CA ILE A 887 17.65 15.36 -14.94
C ILE A 887 16.28 14.73 -15.25
N VAL A 888 15.91 13.60 -14.62
CA VAL A 888 14.63 12.89 -14.75
C VAL A 888 13.84 13.06 -13.47
N LYS A 889 12.73 13.81 -13.54
CA LYS A 889 11.87 14.12 -12.38
C LYS A 889 10.57 13.32 -12.36
N SER A 890 10.44 12.33 -13.22
CA SER A 890 9.25 11.47 -13.33
C SER A 890 9.36 10.23 -12.46
N ASP A 891 8.22 9.61 -12.16
CA ASP A 891 8.15 8.35 -11.41
C ASP A 891 8.89 7.23 -12.15
N TYR A 892 8.78 7.22 -13.50
CA TYR A 892 9.41 6.23 -14.38
C TYR A 892 10.27 6.90 -15.45
N VAL A 893 11.29 6.16 -15.88
CA VAL A 893 12.11 6.48 -17.06
C VAL A 893 12.02 5.38 -18.09
N ALA A 894 11.86 5.73 -19.37
CA ALA A 894 11.94 4.86 -20.54
C ALA A 894 13.16 5.24 -21.37
N PHE A 895 14.09 4.32 -21.56
CA PHE A 895 15.23 4.55 -22.45
C PHE A 895 14.84 4.26 -23.89
N ILE A 896 15.02 5.21 -24.78
CA ILE A 896 14.57 5.12 -26.16
C ILE A 896 15.75 4.91 -27.09
N ASN A 897 15.64 3.92 -27.97
CA ASN A 897 16.56 3.62 -29.06
C ASN A 897 15.91 4.02 -30.40
N THR A 898 16.52 4.89 -31.16
CA THR A 898 16.01 5.37 -32.45
C THR A 898 15.96 4.30 -33.55
N ASN A 899 16.57 3.12 -33.31
CA ASN A 899 16.51 1.97 -34.21
C ASN A 899 15.36 1.03 -33.89
N ASP A 900 14.67 1.23 -32.75
CA ASP A 900 13.54 0.41 -32.34
C ASP A 900 12.22 1.06 -32.77
N TYR A 901 11.17 0.25 -32.94
CA TYR A 901 9.82 0.73 -33.17
C TYR A 901 9.04 0.77 -31.87
N TYR A 902 8.38 1.91 -31.63
CA TYR A 902 7.49 2.13 -30.52
C TYR A 902 6.11 2.56 -31.03
N GLY A 903 5.09 1.69 -30.90
CA GLY A 903 3.71 2.00 -31.25
C GLY A 903 3.11 3.07 -30.35
N GLU A 904 1.97 3.65 -30.74
CA GLU A 904 1.35 4.78 -30.01
C GLU A 904 0.96 4.42 -28.57
N ASN A 905 0.60 3.18 -28.32
CA ASN A 905 0.16 2.68 -27.02
C ASN A 905 1.30 2.08 -26.17
N TYR A 906 2.58 2.18 -26.60
CA TYR A 906 3.69 1.55 -25.91
C TYR A 906 3.81 2.00 -24.45
N ILE A 907 3.84 3.30 -24.19
CA ILE A 907 3.96 3.86 -22.83
C ILE A 907 2.68 3.62 -22.02
N SER A 908 1.50 3.86 -22.59
CA SER A 908 0.22 3.68 -21.89
C SER A 908 -0.01 2.23 -21.45
N ASP A 909 0.39 1.26 -22.29
CA ASP A 909 0.30 -0.17 -21.96
C ASP A 909 1.24 -0.58 -20.82
N LEU A 910 2.45 -0.04 -20.78
CA LEU A 910 3.40 -0.32 -19.69
C LEU A 910 2.96 0.35 -18.39
N VAL A 911 2.47 1.58 -18.45
CA VAL A 911 1.93 2.28 -17.27
C VAL A 911 0.67 1.58 -16.75
N MET A 912 -0.19 1.06 -17.63
CA MET A 912 -1.36 0.28 -17.22
C MET A 912 -0.98 -0.88 -16.30
N CYS A 913 0.16 -1.52 -16.51
CA CYS A 913 0.63 -2.62 -15.66
C CYS A 913 0.93 -2.17 -14.21
N THR A 914 1.21 -0.89 -13.97
CA THR A 914 1.43 -0.37 -12.61
C THR A 914 0.19 -0.44 -11.72
N LYS A 915 -1.00 -0.61 -12.30
CA LYS A 915 -2.26 -0.74 -11.56
C LYS A 915 -2.37 -2.09 -10.84
N TYR A 916 -1.73 -3.14 -11.38
CA TYR A 916 -1.89 -4.50 -10.87
C TYR A 916 -0.58 -5.20 -10.45
N THR A 917 0.58 -4.64 -10.82
CA THR A 917 1.89 -5.16 -10.38
C THR A 917 2.66 -4.11 -9.60
N ASP A 918 3.45 -4.55 -8.64
CA ASP A 918 4.38 -3.73 -7.85
C ASP A 918 5.82 -3.78 -8.41
N ALA A 919 5.99 -4.28 -9.64
CA ALA A 919 7.29 -4.37 -10.29
C ALA A 919 7.97 -2.99 -10.39
N ASP A 920 9.29 -2.99 -10.29
CA ASP A 920 10.11 -1.78 -10.40
C ASP A 920 10.50 -1.50 -11.87
N VAL A 921 10.56 -2.55 -12.68
CA VAL A 921 10.80 -2.51 -14.12
C VAL A 921 9.67 -3.23 -14.81
N ILE A 922 8.99 -2.56 -15.73
CA ILE A 922 7.88 -3.11 -16.50
C ILE A 922 8.20 -2.94 -17.97
N GLY A 923 8.18 -4.03 -18.74
CA GLY A 923 8.58 -3.96 -20.14
C GLY A 923 8.08 -5.10 -21.01
N LYS A 924 8.59 -5.12 -22.23
CA LYS A 924 8.37 -6.16 -23.20
C LYS A 924 9.48 -7.21 -23.06
N GLY A 925 9.33 -8.14 -22.10
CA GLY A 925 10.29 -9.24 -21.90
C GLY A 925 10.23 -10.27 -23.05
N CYS A 926 9.07 -10.39 -23.68
CA CYS A 926 8.83 -11.08 -24.95
C CYS A 926 8.67 -10.02 -26.05
N TYR A 927 9.40 -10.10 -27.14
CA TYR A 927 9.35 -9.10 -28.22
C TYR A 927 9.88 -9.62 -29.54
N TYR A 928 9.57 -8.93 -30.62
CA TYR A 928 10.12 -9.22 -31.94
C TYR A 928 11.45 -8.47 -32.17
N LEU A 929 12.44 -9.23 -32.66
CA LEU A 929 13.75 -8.73 -33.09
C LEU A 929 13.86 -8.85 -34.60
N MET A 930 14.27 -7.77 -35.27
CA MET A 930 14.61 -7.84 -36.71
C MET A 930 16.13 -7.88 -36.90
N GLU A 931 16.61 -8.88 -37.60
CA GLU A 931 18.01 -9.07 -38.00
C GLU A 931 18.08 -9.51 -39.46
N ASN A 932 18.80 -8.77 -40.30
CA ASN A 932 19.00 -9.13 -41.72
C ASN A 932 17.69 -9.44 -42.48
N ASN A 933 16.64 -8.64 -42.27
CA ASN A 933 15.28 -8.85 -42.79
C ASN A 933 14.60 -10.14 -42.34
N GLN A 934 15.13 -10.83 -41.36
CA GLN A 934 14.46 -11.92 -40.66
C GLN A 934 13.83 -11.44 -39.37
N VAL A 935 12.70 -12.03 -39.00
CA VAL A 935 11.98 -11.76 -37.77
C VAL A 935 12.13 -12.92 -36.81
N LYS A 936 12.55 -12.64 -35.60
CA LYS A 936 12.67 -13.61 -34.53
C LYS A 936 11.92 -13.16 -33.31
N MET A 937 11.12 -13.99 -32.68
CA MET A 937 10.51 -13.73 -31.40
C MET A 937 11.47 -14.14 -30.28
N ILE A 938 11.85 -13.18 -29.44
CA ILE A 938 12.72 -13.40 -28.28
C ILE A 938 11.84 -13.72 -27.07
N ASN A 939 12.28 -14.67 -26.26
CA ASN A 939 11.60 -15.09 -25.02
C ASN A 939 10.10 -15.40 -25.24
N LYS A 940 9.79 -16.15 -26.30
CA LYS A 940 8.42 -16.60 -26.59
C LYS A 940 7.76 -17.21 -25.34
N ASN A 941 6.51 -16.88 -25.08
CA ASN A 941 5.72 -17.28 -23.91
C ASN A 941 6.15 -16.67 -22.54
N LYS A 942 7.08 -15.71 -22.53
CA LYS A 942 7.49 -14.96 -21.33
C LYS A 942 6.71 -13.63 -21.15
N ASP A 943 5.49 -13.58 -21.61
CA ASP A 943 4.56 -12.46 -21.40
C ASP A 943 3.73 -12.64 -20.12
N TYR A 944 3.31 -11.56 -19.51
CA TYR A 944 2.48 -11.50 -18.29
C TYR A 944 3.04 -12.28 -17.09
N GLU A 945 4.35 -12.31 -16.91
CA GLU A 945 5.01 -12.95 -15.78
C GLU A 945 6.20 -12.13 -15.26
N PHE A 946 6.65 -12.43 -14.04
CA PHE A 946 7.89 -11.89 -13.53
C PHE A 946 9.08 -12.60 -14.17
N VAL A 947 10.06 -11.79 -14.60
CA VAL A 947 11.24 -12.26 -15.32
C VAL A 947 12.53 -11.82 -14.64
N TYR A 948 13.64 -12.43 -14.98
CA TYR A 948 14.95 -12.07 -14.43
C TYR A 948 15.78 -11.17 -15.36
N GLU A 949 15.40 -11.10 -16.63
CA GLU A 949 16.08 -10.32 -17.65
C GLU A 949 15.07 -9.47 -18.42
N MET A 950 15.49 -8.28 -18.83
CA MET A 950 14.68 -7.33 -19.60
C MET A 950 15.59 -6.52 -20.52
N ASN A 951 15.13 -6.26 -21.75
CA ASN A 951 15.79 -5.30 -22.61
C ASN A 951 15.51 -3.87 -22.11
N SER A 952 16.56 -3.11 -21.82
CA SER A 952 16.45 -1.76 -21.25
C SER A 952 15.72 -0.76 -22.14
N THR A 953 15.77 -0.93 -23.48
CA THR A 953 15.02 -0.07 -24.41
C THR A 953 13.58 -0.52 -24.64
N ALA A 954 13.18 -1.63 -24.04
CA ALA A 954 11.84 -2.21 -24.12
C ALA A 954 11.01 -2.07 -22.83
N CYS A 955 11.39 -1.17 -21.92
CA CYS A 955 10.75 -1.08 -20.61
C CYS A 955 10.64 0.36 -20.08
N ILE A 956 9.81 0.52 -19.06
CA ILE A 956 9.84 1.64 -18.13
C ILE A 956 10.44 1.16 -16.81
N CYS A 957 11.30 1.95 -16.21
CA CYS A 957 11.95 1.68 -14.94
C CYS A 957 11.51 2.71 -13.92
N LYS A 958 11.18 2.35 -12.68
CA LYS A 958 11.09 3.35 -11.61
C LYS A 958 12.38 4.13 -11.57
N THR A 959 12.29 5.45 -11.67
CA THR A 959 13.48 6.32 -11.75
C THR A 959 14.39 6.14 -10.52
N GLU A 960 13.80 5.83 -9.38
CA GLU A 960 14.51 5.63 -8.12
C GLU A 960 15.48 4.44 -8.09
N ILE A 961 15.32 3.42 -8.95
CA ILE A 961 16.27 2.30 -8.99
C ILE A 961 17.68 2.73 -9.39
N PHE A 962 17.80 3.85 -10.09
CA PHE A 962 19.07 4.45 -10.54
C PHE A 962 19.62 5.52 -9.59
N LYS A 963 18.99 5.76 -8.45
CA LYS A 963 19.34 6.85 -7.53
C LYS A 963 20.80 6.84 -7.10
N PHE A 964 21.34 5.66 -6.91
CA PHE A 964 22.71 5.47 -6.43
C PHE A 964 23.71 5.12 -7.54
N GLU A 965 23.24 5.06 -8.77
CA GLU A 965 24.11 4.83 -9.92
C GLU A 965 24.66 6.18 -10.42
N ASN A 966 25.94 6.18 -10.77
CA ASN A 966 26.54 7.35 -11.41
C ASN A 966 25.86 7.59 -12.77
N ILE A 967 25.48 8.82 -13.06
CA ILE A 967 24.77 9.15 -14.29
C ILE A 967 25.56 8.74 -15.55
N LEU A 968 26.88 8.90 -15.56
CA LEU A 968 27.71 8.53 -16.72
C LEU A 968 27.73 7.02 -16.95
N ASP A 969 27.67 6.22 -15.89
CA ASP A 969 27.63 4.76 -16.02
C ASP A 969 26.29 4.30 -16.54
N VAL A 970 25.19 4.88 -16.07
CA VAL A 970 23.85 4.63 -16.61
C VAL A 970 23.79 5.01 -18.09
N LEU A 971 24.31 6.20 -18.47
CA LEU A 971 24.27 6.67 -19.86
C LEU A 971 25.19 5.89 -20.81
N LYS A 972 26.26 5.29 -20.31
CA LYS A 972 27.12 4.39 -21.12
C LYS A 972 26.42 3.07 -21.42
N SER A 973 25.60 2.57 -20.51
CA SER A 973 24.96 1.25 -20.59
C SER A 973 23.46 1.30 -20.89
N TYR A 974 22.85 2.48 -21.09
CA TYR A 974 21.38 2.61 -21.15
C TYR A 974 20.70 1.76 -22.22
N MET A 975 21.40 1.43 -23.29
CA MET A 975 20.92 0.55 -24.35
C MET A 975 20.92 -0.93 -23.95
N GLU A 976 21.77 -1.33 -23.00
CA GLU A 976 22.02 -2.71 -22.59
C GLU A 976 22.30 -2.76 -21.08
N ILE A 977 21.33 -2.29 -20.28
CA ILE A 977 21.46 -2.35 -18.82
C ILE A 977 21.36 -3.80 -18.39
N ASP A 978 22.37 -4.27 -17.66
CA ASP A 978 22.33 -5.57 -17.00
C ASP A 978 21.44 -5.51 -15.75
N PHE A 979 20.19 -5.91 -15.91
CA PHE A 979 19.24 -5.95 -14.80
C PHE A 979 19.53 -7.06 -13.78
N SER A 980 20.42 -8.01 -14.07
CA SER A 980 20.76 -9.08 -13.12
C SER A 980 21.35 -8.54 -11.81
N LYS A 981 22.14 -7.46 -11.89
CA LYS A 981 22.65 -6.74 -10.71
C LYS A 981 21.54 -6.09 -9.86
N TYR A 982 20.44 -5.66 -10.50
CA TYR A 982 19.32 -5.04 -9.83
C TYR A 982 18.37 -6.08 -9.22
N THR A 983 18.14 -7.21 -9.92
CA THR A 983 17.33 -8.31 -9.37
C THR A 983 17.95 -8.92 -8.13
N ARG A 984 19.30 -9.01 -8.07
CA ARG A 984 20.02 -9.41 -6.85
C ARG A 984 19.81 -8.44 -5.68
N ARG A 985 19.41 -7.21 -5.96
CA ARG A 985 19.06 -6.19 -4.97
C ARG A 985 17.56 -6.18 -4.62
N GLY A 986 16.79 -7.12 -5.12
CA GLY A 986 15.35 -7.22 -4.88
C GLY A 986 14.48 -6.42 -5.85
N ILE A 987 15.07 -5.83 -6.91
CA ILE A 987 14.30 -5.16 -7.98
C ILE A 987 13.55 -6.22 -8.77
N ARG A 988 12.26 -6.02 -8.97
CA ARG A 988 11.37 -6.95 -9.64
C ARG A 988 11.09 -6.48 -11.05
N LEU A 989 11.26 -7.40 -12.02
CA LEU A 989 11.01 -7.17 -13.42
C LEU A 989 9.73 -7.89 -13.85
N TYR A 990 8.85 -7.18 -14.53
CA TYR A 990 7.60 -7.74 -15.04
C TYR A 990 7.53 -7.61 -16.56
N SER A 991 7.34 -8.74 -17.23
CA SER A 991 7.10 -8.81 -18.67
C SER A 991 5.62 -8.63 -18.96
N SER A 992 5.27 -7.60 -19.72
CA SER A 992 3.92 -7.39 -20.26
C SER A 992 3.71 -8.20 -21.56
N ASP A 993 2.82 -7.76 -22.43
CA ASP A 993 2.65 -8.33 -23.78
C ASP A 993 3.78 -7.94 -24.75
N TYR A 994 3.77 -8.51 -25.96
CA TYR A 994 4.76 -8.23 -27.03
C TYR A 994 4.31 -7.17 -28.04
N LEU A 995 3.13 -6.58 -27.88
CA LEU A 995 2.57 -5.59 -28.80
C LEU A 995 3.23 -4.22 -28.69
N ASN A 996 3.14 -3.42 -29.74
CA ASN A 996 3.63 -2.04 -29.79
C ASN A 996 5.16 -1.85 -29.63
N TYR A 997 5.98 -2.90 -29.81
CA TYR A 997 7.44 -2.80 -29.78
C TYR A 997 8.14 -3.80 -30.74
N ILE A 998 9.12 -3.31 -31.53
CA ILE A 998 10.02 -4.14 -32.33
C ILE A 998 11.44 -3.63 -32.11
N LYS A 999 12.34 -4.54 -31.76
CA LYS A 999 13.78 -4.23 -31.65
C LYS A 999 14.44 -4.24 -33.03
N ASN A 1000 15.31 -3.27 -33.31
CA ASN A 1000 16.04 -3.08 -34.56
C ASN A 1000 15.09 -3.02 -35.79
N TYR A 1001 14.04 -2.22 -35.69
CA TYR A 1001 13.03 -2.08 -36.75
C TYR A 1001 13.64 -1.48 -38.04
N SER A 1002 13.33 -2.11 -39.18
CA SER A 1002 13.59 -1.57 -40.49
C SER A 1002 12.28 -1.42 -41.29
N ASP A 1003 12.14 -0.34 -42.04
CA ASP A 1003 10.96 -0.05 -42.89
C ASP A 1003 10.99 -0.86 -44.18
N SER A 1004 11.27 -2.18 -44.09
CA SER A 1004 11.19 -3.14 -45.16
C SER A 1004 9.77 -3.68 -45.29
N ASN A 1005 9.46 -4.40 -46.38
CA ASN A 1005 8.16 -5.05 -46.55
C ASN A 1005 7.84 -6.01 -45.38
N VAL A 1006 8.86 -6.73 -44.88
CA VAL A 1006 8.74 -7.62 -43.74
C VAL A 1006 8.46 -6.80 -42.46
N GLY A 1007 9.16 -5.67 -42.25
CA GLY A 1007 8.98 -4.79 -41.10
C GLY A 1007 7.61 -4.14 -41.11
N ARG A 1008 7.11 -3.65 -42.25
CA ARG A 1008 5.76 -3.06 -42.36
C ARG A 1008 4.68 -4.07 -42.02
N LYS A 1009 4.76 -5.29 -42.55
CA LYS A 1009 3.81 -6.34 -42.24
C LYS A 1009 3.84 -6.72 -40.75
N LEU A 1010 5.04 -6.81 -40.15
CA LEU A 1010 5.17 -7.09 -38.72
C LEU A 1010 4.56 -5.96 -37.88
N LYS A 1011 4.83 -4.71 -38.26
CA LYS A 1011 4.26 -3.55 -37.61
C LYS A 1011 2.72 -3.61 -37.59
N GLU A 1012 2.08 -3.87 -38.73
CA GLU A 1012 0.60 -4.06 -38.83
C GLU A 1012 0.09 -5.18 -37.90
N THR A 1013 0.88 -6.23 -37.71
CA THR A 1013 0.52 -7.32 -36.81
C THR A 1013 0.56 -6.93 -35.35
N ILE A 1014 1.53 -6.14 -34.90
CA ILE A 1014 1.75 -5.83 -33.48
C ILE A 1014 1.22 -4.46 -33.03
N GLU A 1015 0.93 -3.55 -33.96
CA GLU A 1015 0.37 -2.23 -33.67
C GLU A 1015 -1.09 -2.37 -33.27
N LEU A 1016 -1.41 -1.85 -32.09
CA LEU A 1016 -2.74 -1.99 -31.51
C LEU A 1016 -3.13 -0.72 -30.77
#